data_b63ea43a6cc364397645a010040522f5
#
_entry.id   b63ea43a6cc364397645a010040522f5
#
_cell.length_a   1.000
_cell.length_b   1.000
_cell.length_c   1.000
_cell.angle_alpha   90.00
_cell.angle_beta   90.00
_cell.angle_gamma   90.00
#
_symmetry.space_group_name_H-M   'P 1'
#
loop_
_entity.id
_entity.type
_entity.pdbx_description
1 polymer ?
#
loop_
_entity_poly.entity_id
_entity_poly.type
_entity_poly.pdbx_seq_one_letter_code
_entity_poly.pdbx_strand_id
1 'polypeptide(L)'
;VLTPQGHLLLVPLTDDAPLPADLQSRLSDSFERGAGHGLLQLGAGELGTALPAAFGFWREFGARYVTALCTTPDAAAAAPTAAAPSVAAPSVEDLAAFAAGVPPMAGAEYLNVPVLQSLWSQLDAAFGAEFGQSGQPLQEFLKQRNPAWNLIGRVHFNLAENRSDEEAPFAFIATYTTRLSAHGRAQHLPLAQALREYSGAKNKDRLLSLLVPVQRAAKYCDWLHAMVEAGEIYHPLRWTPAQALQFLRDGPQLEAAGIVIRAPSAWRAGRPSRPRVKASVGGNVPSLLGRDSLLDFDMQLTLDGERLDAAEVKKLLAGADGLQWLRGRWVEVDREKLGRMLEHFRKVQKAAAGGLPFAEAMRLLAGANALESGAAEAADTEWSQVVAGPWLAQTLQDLRSPEGLAHLDLRAEVKATLRPYQHAGVRWLYLLHRLGLGACLADDMGLGKTIQVLGLLSVLKKDNAGGAGSGQRTTSLLVAPASLLANWAAEIARFAPNLRMLIAHTSAMPAAELKELDPLRLTGVDLVITSYGSLSRWTWLQNARWRVAVLDEAQAIKNPGAKQTRGAKALDAGTRIVLTGTPVENRLSDLWSIFDFTHPGLLGSNKAFTAFARRLSQSGNFAPLRELVRPYILRRLKTDKSVIADLPDKMELKAFCHLSPVQAALYQRAVKELEESLSGSQKDIERKGVVLKYLMRFKQLCNHPSQWLGDGGWAEGDSGKFARLREIAEVVAAKQEKMLVFTQFRETTAPLSAFLGGVFGREGLVLHGGTPVGKRKELVRRFQEDELTPYFVLSLKAGGAGLNLTAASHVVHFDRWWNPAVENQATDRAFRIGQHRNVLVHKFVCRGTIEDKIDQLIESKQRLVNNVLEGSAELNLTEMSDKQLLDLVALDMRAAQQDA
;
A
#
# COMPACT_ATOMS: atom_id res chain seq x y z
N VAL A 1 1.57 -6.99 6.62
CA VAL A 1 1.15 -6.92 5.20
C VAL A 1 -0.25 -7.51 5.09
N LEU A 2 -1.15 -6.82 4.38
CA LEU A 2 -2.46 -7.37 4.03
C LEU A 2 -2.41 -7.87 2.58
N THR A 3 -2.83 -9.12 2.36
CA THR A 3 -2.86 -9.70 1.01
C THR A 3 -4.13 -9.28 0.24
N PRO A 4 -4.17 -9.44 -1.10
CA PRO A 4 -5.36 -9.20 -1.89
C PRO A 4 -6.58 -10.03 -1.46
N GLN A 5 -6.35 -11.22 -0.89
CA GLN A 5 -7.40 -12.10 -0.36
C GLN A 5 -7.86 -11.71 1.05
N GLY A 6 -7.27 -10.67 1.64
CA GLY A 6 -7.61 -10.19 2.99
C GLY A 6 -6.90 -10.93 4.13
N HIS A 7 -5.84 -11.70 3.85
CA HIS A 7 -5.04 -12.32 4.89
C HIS A 7 -4.04 -11.32 5.48
N LEU A 8 -3.98 -11.26 6.80
CA LEU A 8 -2.99 -10.45 7.52
C LEU A 8 -1.77 -11.32 7.85
N LEU A 9 -0.62 -10.97 7.28
CA LEU A 9 0.64 -11.71 7.43
C LEU A 9 1.70 -10.84 8.10
N LEU A 10 2.47 -11.44 9.00
CA LEU A 10 3.70 -10.85 9.49
C LEU A 10 4.83 -11.24 8.50
N VAL A 11 5.46 -10.23 7.92
CA VAL A 11 6.56 -10.42 6.96
C VAL A 11 7.79 -9.73 7.53
N PRO A 12 8.94 -10.41 7.61
CA PRO A 12 10.18 -9.76 8.01
C PRO A 12 10.51 -8.66 6.99
N LEU A 13 10.61 -7.43 7.46
CA LEU A 13 11.10 -6.30 6.70
C LEU A 13 12.56 -6.10 7.07
N THR A 14 13.45 -6.16 6.08
CA THR A 14 14.90 -5.97 6.24
C THR A 14 15.26 -4.53 6.60
N ASP A 15 14.31 -3.59 6.49
CA ASP A 15 14.59 -2.16 6.43
C ASP A 15 13.96 -1.33 7.58
N ASP A 16 13.22 -1.94 8.50
CA ASP A 16 12.70 -1.26 9.69
C ASP A 16 13.68 -1.36 10.87
N ALA A 17 13.65 -0.36 11.77
CA ALA A 17 14.33 -0.52 13.06
C ALA A 17 13.84 -1.81 13.71
N PRO A 18 14.74 -2.71 14.07
CA PRO A 18 14.32 -3.98 14.64
C PRO A 18 13.46 -3.68 15.87
N LEU A 19 12.28 -4.28 15.93
CA LEU A 19 11.54 -4.35 17.17
C LEU A 19 12.45 -4.96 18.23
N PRO A 20 12.33 -4.59 19.49
CA PRO A 20 13.03 -5.30 20.56
C PRO A 20 12.90 -6.81 20.38
N ALA A 21 13.99 -7.56 20.53
CA ALA A 21 14.04 -8.98 20.16
C ALA A 21 12.96 -9.82 20.86
N ASP A 22 12.63 -9.49 22.10
CA ASP A 22 11.56 -10.10 22.87
C ASP A 22 10.17 -9.81 22.30
N LEU A 23 9.93 -8.60 21.83
CA LEU A 23 8.67 -8.20 21.18
C LEU A 23 8.54 -8.87 19.82
N GLN A 24 9.62 -8.92 19.05
CA GLN A 24 9.64 -9.59 17.76
C GLN A 24 9.31 -11.08 17.89
N SER A 25 9.91 -11.78 18.85
CA SER A 25 9.61 -13.20 19.13
C SER A 25 8.13 -13.39 19.48
N ARG A 26 7.61 -12.64 20.45
CA ARG A 26 6.18 -12.75 20.85
C ARG A 26 5.22 -12.51 19.70
N LEU A 27 5.50 -11.53 18.85
CA LEU A 27 4.65 -11.25 17.68
C LEU A 27 4.79 -12.33 16.61
N SER A 28 6.01 -12.81 16.31
CA SER A 28 6.22 -13.89 15.35
C SER A 28 5.49 -15.16 15.76
N ASP A 29 5.70 -15.60 17.01
CA ASP A 29 5.05 -16.80 17.55
C ASP A 29 3.51 -16.70 17.50
N SER A 30 2.96 -15.51 17.74
CA SER A 30 1.53 -15.27 17.72
C SER A 30 0.97 -15.25 16.28
N PHE A 31 1.63 -14.58 15.35
CA PHE A 31 1.19 -14.52 13.95
C PHE A 31 1.43 -15.84 13.18
N GLU A 32 2.40 -16.66 13.56
CA GLU A 32 2.59 -18.02 13.04
C GLU A 32 1.38 -18.93 13.36
N ARG A 33 0.75 -18.73 14.50
CA ARG A 33 -0.50 -19.40 14.90
C ARG A 33 -1.72 -18.86 14.16
N GLY A 34 -1.62 -17.74 13.49
CA GLY A 34 -2.66 -17.11 12.67
C GLY A 34 -2.90 -15.64 13.01
N ALA A 35 -3.53 -14.92 12.09
CA ALA A 35 -3.81 -13.48 12.21
C ALA A 35 -4.61 -13.14 13.48
N GLY A 36 -5.61 -13.97 13.86
CA GLY A 36 -6.40 -13.76 15.06
C GLY A 36 -5.55 -13.77 16.35
N HIS A 37 -4.60 -14.69 16.47
CA HIS A 37 -3.69 -14.77 17.62
C HIS A 37 -2.73 -13.57 17.66
N GLY A 38 -2.21 -13.14 16.50
CA GLY A 38 -1.37 -11.95 16.40
C GLY A 38 -2.11 -10.67 16.78
N LEU A 39 -3.37 -10.52 16.36
CA LEU A 39 -4.23 -9.38 16.72
C LEU A 39 -4.59 -9.39 18.22
N LEU A 40 -4.82 -10.57 18.80
CA LEU A 40 -5.06 -10.71 20.23
C LEU A 40 -3.82 -10.33 21.04
N GLN A 41 -2.63 -10.75 20.61
CA GLN A 41 -1.37 -10.37 21.26
C GLN A 41 -1.16 -8.86 21.21
N LEU A 42 -1.34 -8.24 20.05
CA LEU A 42 -1.23 -6.79 19.90
C LEU A 42 -2.23 -6.04 20.77
N GLY A 43 -3.50 -6.44 20.75
CA GLY A 43 -4.59 -5.75 21.42
C GLY A 43 -4.61 -5.96 22.94
N ALA A 44 -4.27 -7.15 23.43
CA ALA A 44 -4.30 -7.48 24.84
C ALA A 44 -2.94 -7.33 25.54
N GLY A 45 -1.83 -7.71 24.88
CA GLY A 45 -0.49 -7.78 25.48
C GLY A 45 0.32 -6.50 25.35
N GLU A 46 0.24 -5.83 24.22
CA GLU A 46 1.18 -4.75 23.88
C GLU A 46 0.62 -3.33 24.13
N LEU A 47 -0.27 -3.17 25.09
CA LEU A 47 -0.76 -1.86 25.53
C LEU A 47 0.36 -1.02 26.14
N GLY A 48 0.53 0.21 25.63
CA GLY A 48 1.57 1.12 26.11
C GLY A 48 2.95 0.91 25.48
N THR A 49 3.16 -0.16 24.70
CA THR A 49 4.40 -0.39 23.96
C THR A 49 4.50 0.57 22.78
N ALA A 50 5.66 1.19 22.58
CA ALA A 50 5.91 2.01 21.38
C ALA A 50 6.00 1.08 20.17
N LEU A 51 5.10 1.24 19.21
CA LEU A 51 4.98 0.41 18.02
C LEU A 51 5.00 1.28 16.75
N PRO A 52 5.53 0.75 15.64
CA PRO A 52 5.35 1.37 14.32
C PRO A 52 3.87 1.58 13.97
N ALA A 53 3.57 2.57 13.13
CA ALA A 53 2.19 2.99 12.85
C ALA A 53 1.28 1.84 12.38
N ALA A 54 1.79 0.93 11.53
CA ALA A 54 1.04 -0.24 11.06
C ALA A 54 0.67 -1.20 12.20
N PHE A 55 1.61 -1.47 13.12
CA PHE A 55 1.33 -2.28 14.30
C PHE A 55 0.42 -1.55 15.29
N GLY A 56 0.58 -0.24 15.43
CA GLY A 56 -0.30 0.61 16.23
C GLY A 56 -1.75 0.54 15.77
N PHE A 57 -1.99 0.56 14.48
CA PHE A 57 -3.30 0.39 13.87
C PHE A 57 -3.94 -0.96 14.20
N TRP A 58 -3.19 -2.05 14.01
CA TRP A 58 -3.69 -3.39 14.34
C TRP A 58 -3.83 -3.64 15.85
N ARG A 59 -2.97 -3.01 16.65
CA ARG A 59 -3.14 -2.98 18.11
C ARG A 59 -4.47 -2.31 18.51
N GLU A 60 -4.79 -1.17 17.91
CA GLU A 60 -6.05 -0.48 18.17
C GLU A 60 -7.25 -1.36 17.79
N PHE A 61 -7.18 -2.07 16.65
CA PHE A 61 -8.21 -3.02 16.24
C PHE A 61 -8.39 -4.13 17.28
N GLY A 62 -7.31 -4.77 17.73
CA GLY A 62 -7.35 -5.80 18.77
C GLY A 62 -7.80 -5.25 20.13
N ALA A 63 -7.39 -4.04 20.50
CA ALA A 63 -7.79 -3.40 21.77
C ALA A 63 -9.29 -3.06 21.81
N ARG A 64 -9.90 -2.71 20.66
CA ARG A 64 -11.37 -2.53 20.55
C ARG A 64 -12.10 -3.82 20.86
N TYR A 65 -11.59 -4.96 20.39
CA TYR A 65 -12.16 -6.27 20.71
C TYR A 65 -12.07 -6.57 22.21
N VAL A 66 -10.89 -6.38 22.83
CA VAL A 66 -10.71 -6.62 24.27
C VAL A 66 -11.56 -5.65 25.11
N THR A 67 -11.70 -4.41 24.67
CA THR A 67 -12.59 -3.43 25.33
C THR A 67 -14.05 -3.89 25.25
N ALA A 68 -14.49 -4.38 24.10
CA ALA A 68 -15.84 -4.90 23.94
C ALA A 68 -16.08 -6.14 24.81
N LEU A 69 -15.10 -7.06 24.94
CA LEU A 69 -15.13 -8.15 25.91
C LEU A 69 -15.34 -7.65 27.35
N CYS A 70 -14.58 -6.63 27.75
CA CYS A 70 -14.67 -6.06 29.08
C CYS A 70 -16.02 -5.35 29.36
N THR A 71 -16.71 -4.91 28.33
CA THR A 71 -18.00 -4.20 28.43
C THR A 71 -19.22 -5.12 28.27
N THR A 72 -19.04 -6.35 27.79
CA THR A 72 -20.14 -7.32 27.64
C THR A 72 -20.54 -7.86 29.00
N PRO A 73 -21.83 -7.74 29.43
CA PRO A 73 -22.25 -8.10 30.80
C PRO A 73 -22.01 -9.55 31.19
N ASP A 74 -22.10 -10.47 30.23
CA ASP A 74 -21.96 -11.92 30.44
C ASP A 74 -20.50 -12.41 30.33
N ALA A 75 -19.60 -11.64 29.71
CA ALA A 75 -18.22 -12.02 29.57
C ALA A 75 -17.45 -12.09 30.89
N ALA A 76 -17.79 -11.20 31.83
CA ALA A 76 -17.17 -11.17 33.15
C ALA A 76 -17.56 -12.37 34.06
N ALA A 77 -18.65 -13.08 33.70
CA ALA A 77 -19.24 -14.19 34.44
C ALA A 77 -18.83 -15.58 33.95
N ALA A 78 -18.12 -15.66 32.81
CA ALA A 78 -17.72 -16.93 32.24
C ALA A 78 -16.84 -17.70 33.22
N ALA A 79 -17.44 -18.72 33.83
CA ALA A 79 -16.69 -19.70 34.63
C ALA A 79 -15.76 -20.49 33.67
N PRO A 80 -14.65 -21.04 34.15
CA PRO A 80 -13.68 -21.77 33.33
C PRO A 80 -14.24 -22.94 32.51
N THR A 81 -15.48 -23.37 32.82
CA THR A 81 -16.20 -24.47 32.17
C THR A 81 -17.32 -24.02 31.24
N ALA A 82 -17.59 -22.71 31.12
CA ALA A 82 -18.60 -22.18 30.20
C ALA A 82 -17.99 -21.89 28.81
N ALA A 83 -18.84 -21.85 27.78
CA ALA A 83 -18.40 -21.41 26.45
C ALA A 83 -17.76 -20.02 26.52
N ALA A 84 -16.64 -19.82 25.81
CA ALA A 84 -15.97 -18.52 25.77
C ALA A 84 -16.94 -17.42 25.33
N PRO A 85 -16.93 -16.25 25.98
CA PRO A 85 -17.77 -15.15 25.56
C PRO A 85 -17.38 -14.68 24.15
N SER A 86 -18.34 -14.61 23.25
CA SER A 86 -18.17 -14.09 21.90
C SER A 86 -18.61 -12.64 21.83
N VAL A 87 -17.89 -11.83 21.06
CA VAL A 87 -18.16 -10.41 20.89
C VAL A 87 -18.62 -10.14 19.47
N ALA A 88 -19.81 -9.57 19.33
CA ALA A 88 -20.32 -9.16 18.02
C ALA A 88 -19.37 -8.16 17.36
N ALA A 89 -19.20 -8.29 16.04
CA ALA A 89 -18.39 -7.33 15.28
C ALA A 89 -18.98 -5.92 15.38
N PRO A 90 -18.14 -4.87 15.35
CA PRO A 90 -18.59 -3.48 15.28
C PRO A 90 -19.49 -3.25 14.07
N SER A 91 -20.25 -2.16 14.10
CA SER A 91 -21.12 -1.81 12.99
C SER A 91 -20.33 -1.63 11.68
N VAL A 92 -21.00 -1.80 10.54
CA VAL A 92 -20.41 -1.57 9.21
C VAL A 92 -19.84 -0.14 9.12
N GLU A 93 -20.50 0.82 9.76
CA GLU A 93 -20.10 2.23 9.78
C GLU A 93 -18.82 2.44 10.61
N ASP A 94 -18.72 1.81 11.78
CA ASP A 94 -17.51 1.88 12.61
C ASP A 94 -16.31 1.21 11.94
N LEU A 95 -16.54 0.06 11.30
CA LEU A 95 -15.49 -0.63 10.55
C LEU A 95 -15.06 0.17 9.31
N ALA A 96 -16.00 0.85 8.63
CA ALA A 96 -15.66 1.73 7.51
C ALA A 96 -14.85 2.95 7.97
N ALA A 97 -15.24 3.56 9.09
CA ALA A 97 -14.48 4.66 9.69
C ALA A 97 -13.08 4.19 10.13
N PHE A 98 -12.97 3.00 10.70
CA PHE A 98 -11.67 2.42 11.06
C PHE A 98 -10.79 2.15 9.83
N ALA A 99 -11.35 1.56 8.77
CA ALA A 99 -10.64 1.34 7.52
C ALA A 99 -10.15 2.64 6.87
N ALA A 100 -10.92 3.74 7.01
CA ALA A 100 -10.51 5.05 6.51
C ALA A 100 -9.25 5.60 7.20
N GLY A 101 -9.05 5.28 8.48
CA GLY A 101 -7.89 5.69 9.28
C GLY A 101 -6.64 4.83 9.12
N VAL A 102 -6.61 3.84 8.21
CA VAL A 102 -5.46 2.95 8.06
C VAL A 102 -4.20 3.72 7.64
N PRO A 103 -3.07 3.54 8.35
CA PRO A 103 -1.81 4.17 7.99
C PRO A 103 -1.25 3.57 6.70
N PRO A 104 -0.31 4.24 6.03
CA PRO A 104 0.41 3.67 4.91
C PRO A 104 1.10 2.36 5.32
N MET A 105 0.66 1.25 4.75
CA MET A 105 1.25 -0.07 4.95
C MET A 105 1.03 -0.94 3.71
N ALA A 106 1.90 -1.95 3.54
CA ALA A 106 1.79 -2.85 2.39
C ALA A 106 0.45 -3.61 2.43
N GLY A 107 -0.32 -3.51 1.35
CA GLY A 107 -1.65 -4.11 1.23
C GLY A 107 -2.80 -3.28 1.82
N ALA A 108 -2.55 -2.03 2.27
CA ALA A 108 -3.62 -1.15 2.76
C ALA A 108 -4.74 -0.94 1.73
N GLU A 109 -4.41 -1.04 0.44
CA GLU A 109 -5.36 -0.97 -0.67
C GLU A 109 -6.42 -2.09 -0.67
N TYR A 110 -6.14 -3.21 0.01
CA TYR A 110 -7.09 -4.34 0.11
C TYR A 110 -7.97 -4.28 1.35
N LEU A 111 -7.70 -3.34 2.28
CA LEU A 111 -8.49 -3.22 3.50
C LEU A 111 -9.89 -2.69 3.18
N ASN A 112 -10.89 -3.42 3.65
CA ASN A 112 -12.30 -3.06 3.52
C ASN A 112 -13.12 -3.65 4.68
N VAL A 113 -14.39 -3.30 4.77
CA VAL A 113 -15.26 -3.77 5.83
C VAL A 113 -15.38 -5.30 5.89
N PRO A 114 -15.60 -6.04 4.79
CA PRO A 114 -15.62 -7.51 4.82
C PRO A 114 -14.33 -8.13 5.36
N VAL A 115 -13.15 -7.58 5.02
CA VAL A 115 -11.86 -8.04 5.54
C VAL A 115 -11.77 -7.81 7.05
N LEU A 116 -12.16 -6.63 7.54
CA LEU A 116 -12.18 -6.35 8.98
C LEU A 116 -13.17 -7.25 9.73
N GLN A 117 -14.32 -7.56 9.16
CA GLN A 117 -15.28 -8.51 9.74
C GLN A 117 -14.69 -9.92 9.81
N SER A 118 -14.01 -10.37 8.76
CA SER A 118 -13.30 -11.65 8.75
C SER A 118 -12.20 -11.70 9.80
N LEU A 119 -11.39 -10.65 9.92
CA LEU A 119 -10.33 -10.56 10.93
C LEU A 119 -10.91 -10.50 12.36
N TRP A 120 -12.07 -9.86 12.55
CA TRP A 120 -12.76 -9.86 13.83
C TRP A 120 -13.23 -11.27 14.23
N SER A 121 -13.78 -12.02 13.29
CA SER A 121 -14.19 -13.42 13.54
C SER A 121 -12.99 -14.32 13.84
N GLN A 122 -11.85 -14.11 13.16
CA GLN A 122 -10.60 -14.84 13.46
C GLN A 122 -10.06 -14.49 14.85
N LEU A 123 -10.17 -13.23 15.26
CA LEU A 123 -9.76 -12.77 16.59
C LEU A 123 -10.68 -13.37 17.68
N ASP A 124 -11.98 -13.41 17.46
CA ASP A 124 -12.95 -14.02 18.37
C ASP A 124 -12.69 -15.53 18.53
N ALA A 125 -12.43 -16.24 17.44
CA ALA A 125 -12.05 -17.65 17.47
C ALA A 125 -10.72 -17.91 18.20
N ALA A 126 -9.70 -17.07 17.95
CA ALA A 126 -8.41 -17.16 18.63
C ALA A 126 -8.52 -16.90 20.14
N PHE A 127 -9.31 -15.90 20.51
CA PHE A 127 -9.62 -15.63 21.92
C PHE A 127 -10.33 -16.82 22.57
N GLY A 128 -11.37 -17.36 21.93
CA GLY A 128 -12.11 -18.51 22.43
C GLY A 128 -11.22 -19.74 22.66
N ALA A 129 -10.29 -20.01 21.74
CA ALA A 129 -9.34 -21.11 21.84
C ALA A 129 -8.36 -20.90 23.01
N GLU A 130 -7.76 -19.71 23.13
CA GLU A 130 -6.76 -19.43 24.17
C GLU A 130 -7.39 -19.30 25.57
N PHE A 131 -8.55 -18.64 25.65
CA PHE A 131 -9.30 -18.51 26.89
C PHE A 131 -9.77 -19.87 27.41
N GLY A 132 -10.35 -20.71 26.52
CA GLY A 132 -10.78 -22.07 26.89
C GLY A 132 -9.64 -22.98 27.40
N GLN A 133 -8.43 -22.81 26.86
CA GLN A 133 -7.24 -23.55 27.31
C GLN A 133 -6.67 -23.01 28.65
N SER A 134 -6.92 -21.75 28.97
CA SER A 134 -6.31 -21.11 30.16
C SER A 134 -6.88 -21.62 31.47
N GLY A 135 -8.13 -22.08 31.52
CA GLY A 135 -8.83 -22.48 32.75
C GLY A 135 -9.01 -21.36 33.79
N GLN A 136 -8.77 -20.10 33.39
CA GLN A 136 -8.79 -18.95 34.31
C GLN A 136 -10.02 -18.06 34.07
N PRO A 137 -10.44 -17.28 35.08
CA PRO A 137 -11.45 -16.23 34.88
C PRO A 137 -10.94 -15.18 33.89
N LEU A 138 -11.85 -14.56 33.10
CA LEU A 138 -11.50 -13.56 32.08
C LEU A 138 -10.62 -12.43 32.64
N GLN A 139 -10.93 -11.95 33.84
CA GLN A 139 -10.17 -10.87 34.48
C GLN A 139 -8.71 -11.25 34.73
N GLU A 140 -8.44 -12.47 35.20
CA GLU A 140 -7.08 -12.94 35.43
C GLU A 140 -6.35 -13.20 34.13
N PHE A 141 -7.02 -13.78 33.14
CA PHE A 141 -6.50 -14.02 31.80
C PHE A 141 -6.03 -12.71 31.13
N LEU A 142 -6.84 -11.64 31.17
CA LEU A 142 -6.48 -10.35 30.60
C LEU A 142 -5.40 -9.64 31.41
N LYS A 143 -5.48 -9.70 32.74
CA LYS A 143 -4.53 -9.08 33.66
C LYS A 143 -3.13 -9.68 33.57
N GLN A 144 -3.01 -10.98 33.33
CA GLN A 144 -1.72 -11.64 33.08
C GLN A 144 -1.06 -11.15 31.79
N ARG A 145 -1.85 -10.82 30.77
CA ARG A 145 -1.33 -10.28 29.52
C ARG A 145 -0.89 -8.83 29.64
N ASN A 146 -1.70 -8.02 30.33
CA ASN A 146 -1.34 -6.64 30.63
C ASN A 146 -2.10 -6.16 31.89
N PRO A 147 -1.37 -5.67 32.92
CA PRO A 147 -1.97 -5.14 34.16
C PRO A 147 -2.94 -3.98 33.95
N ALA A 148 -2.90 -3.30 32.79
CA ALA A 148 -3.82 -2.21 32.46
C ALA A 148 -5.27 -2.67 32.28
N TRP A 149 -5.52 -3.96 32.04
CA TRP A 149 -6.87 -4.53 31.94
C TRP A 149 -7.46 -4.78 33.32
N ASN A 150 -7.99 -3.73 33.95
CA ASN A 150 -8.69 -3.83 35.21
C ASN A 150 -10.19 -3.60 35.00
N LEU A 151 -11.01 -4.61 35.32
CA LEU A 151 -12.48 -4.57 35.14
C LEU A 151 -13.21 -3.90 36.31
N ILE A 152 -12.56 -3.78 37.49
CA ILE A 152 -13.13 -3.22 38.72
C ILE A 152 -12.60 -1.80 38.96
N GLY A 153 -13.45 -0.89 39.42
CA GLY A 153 -13.06 0.48 39.80
C GLY A 153 -13.13 1.48 38.63
N ARG A 154 -13.86 1.20 37.56
CA ARG A 154 -14.09 2.19 36.46
C ARG A 154 -15.28 3.08 36.76
N VAL A 155 -15.16 4.35 36.36
CA VAL A 155 -16.26 5.32 36.37
C VAL A 155 -17.02 5.21 35.06
N HIS A 156 -18.34 5.16 35.19
CA HIS A 156 -19.27 5.12 34.05
C HIS A 156 -20.16 6.37 34.11
N PHE A 157 -20.26 7.05 32.98
CA PHE A 157 -21.22 8.11 32.76
C PHE A 157 -22.39 7.54 31.96
N ASN A 158 -23.57 7.56 32.55
CA ASN A 158 -24.76 6.96 31.97
C ASN A 158 -25.74 8.07 31.57
N LEU A 159 -26.18 8.03 30.32
CA LEU A 159 -27.27 8.86 29.81
C LEU A 159 -28.48 7.96 29.55
N ALA A 160 -29.61 8.30 30.12
CA ALA A 160 -30.88 7.59 29.96
C ALA A 160 -31.97 8.53 29.43
N GLU A 161 -32.94 7.98 28.68
CA GLU A 161 -34.12 8.74 28.22
C GLU A 161 -35.18 8.78 29.35
N ASN A 162 -35.71 9.96 29.60
CA ASN A 162 -36.86 10.18 30.48
C ASN A 162 -38.01 10.73 29.63
N ARG A 163 -38.87 9.84 29.14
CA ARG A 163 -39.99 10.19 28.25
C ARG A 163 -41.15 10.95 28.92
N SER A 164 -41.16 11.00 30.25
CA SER A 164 -42.18 11.73 31.00
C SER A 164 -41.89 13.20 31.24
N ASP A 165 -40.73 13.66 30.84
CA ASP A 165 -40.25 15.03 31.04
C ASP A 165 -39.97 15.67 29.66
N GLU A 166 -40.87 16.58 29.23
CA GLU A 166 -40.72 17.23 27.92
C GLU A 166 -39.61 18.30 27.89
N GLU A 167 -39.30 18.95 29.04
CA GLU A 167 -38.26 20.00 29.12
C GLU A 167 -36.87 19.42 29.27
N ALA A 168 -36.71 18.34 30.04
CA ALA A 168 -35.45 17.66 30.28
C ALA A 168 -35.57 16.14 30.05
N PRO A 169 -35.67 15.71 28.78
CA PRO A 169 -35.97 14.33 28.40
C PRO A 169 -34.80 13.36 28.60
N PHE A 170 -33.72 13.78 29.23
CA PHE A 170 -32.57 12.97 29.53
C PHE A 170 -32.22 13.00 31.02
N ALA A 171 -31.75 11.87 31.52
CA ALA A 171 -31.20 11.73 32.85
C ALA A 171 -29.73 11.34 32.77
N PHE A 172 -28.86 12.06 33.48
CA PHE A 172 -27.45 11.73 33.63
C PHE A 172 -27.16 11.18 35.04
N ILE A 173 -26.34 10.14 35.12
CA ILE A 173 -25.83 9.63 36.38
C ILE A 173 -24.41 9.08 36.22
N ALA A 174 -23.49 9.51 37.05
CA ALA A 174 -22.20 8.91 37.20
C ALA A 174 -22.22 7.71 38.17
N THR A 175 -21.72 6.55 37.72
CA THR A 175 -21.65 5.33 38.52
C THR A 175 -20.23 4.75 38.46
N TYR A 176 -19.93 3.84 39.38
CA TYR A 176 -18.68 3.11 39.42
C TYR A 176 -18.92 1.61 39.62
N THR A 177 -17.99 0.79 39.16
CA THR A 177 -18.06 -0.67 39.29
C THR A 177 -17.35 -1.09 40.59
N THR A 178 -18.08 -1.71 41.52
CA THR A 178 -17.53 -2.10 42.84
C THR A 178 -17.00 -3.51 42.85
N ARG A 179 -17.76 -4.46 42.36
CA ARG A 179 -17.48 -5.90 42.35
C ARG A 179 -18.37 -6.62 41.37
N LEU A 180 -17.99 -7.83 41.03
CA LEU A 180 -18.88 -8.75 40.37
C LEU A 180 -19.83 -9.39 41.37
N SER A 181 -21.12 -9.46 41.06
CA SER A 181 -22.11 -10.22 41.84
C SER A 181 -21.76 -11.71 41.87
N ALA A 182 -22.37 -12.48 42.74
CA ALA A 182 -22.22 -13.95 42.78
C ALA A 182 -22.58 -14.63 41.43
N HIS A 183 -23.32 -13.96 40.57
CA HIS A 183 -23.65 -14.40 39.20
C HIS A 183 -22.78 -13.71 38.14
N GLY A 184 -21.65 -13.09 38.51
CA GLY A 184 -20.71 -12.47 37.59
C GLY A 184 -21.14 -11.13 36.98
N ARG A 185 -22.27 -10.55 37.38
CA ARG A 185 -22.72 -9.25 36.87
C ARG A 185 -22.02 -8.11 37.60
N ALA A 186 -21.50 -7.14 36.86
CA ALA A 186 -20.91 -5.94 37.41
C ALA A 186 -21.95 -5.12 38.17
N GLN A 187 -21.71 -4.89 39.49
CA GLN A 187 -22.55 -3.99 40.29
C GLN A 187 -22.11 -2.55 40.07
N HIS A 188 -23.02 -1.75 39.53
CA HIS A 188 -22.86 -0.32 39.33
C HIS A 188 -23.56 0.45 40.46
N LEU A 189 -22.80 1.19 41.21
CA LEU A 189 -23.32 2.04 42.26
C LEU A 189 -23.12 3.51 41.91
N PRO A 190 -24.02 4.41 42.36
CA PRO A 190 -23.84 5.85 42.17
C PRO A 190 -22.50 6.32 42.71
N LEU A 191 -21.84 7.26 42.01
CA LEU A 191 -20.52 7.77 42.43
C LEU A 191 -20.55 8.40 43.82
N ALA A 192 -21.68 8.97 44.25
CA ALA A 192 -21.91 9.45 45.61
C ALA A 192 -21.70 8.37 46.70
N GLN A 193 -22.01 7.13 46.36
CA GLN A 193 -21.84 6.03 47.30
C GLN A 193 -20.35 5.66 47.46
N ALA A 194 -19.51 5.84 46.43
CA ALA A 194 -18.09 5.68 46.54
C ALA A 194 -17.46 6.65 47.58
N LEU A 195 -17.96 7.89 47.61
CA LEU A 195 -17.53 8.88 48.60
C LEU A 195 -17.81 8.40 50.03
N ARG A 196 -18.99 7.79 50.26
CA ARG A 196 -19.37 7.28 51.60
C ARG A 196 -18.57 6.03 51.99
N GLU A 197 -18.37 5.10 51.03
CA GLU A 197 -17.69 3.83 51.29
C GLU A 197 -16.17 3.99 51.49
N TYR A 198 -15.57 4.97 50.76
CA TYR A 198 -14.12 5.17 50.78
C TYR A 198 -13.66 6.42 51.53
N SER A 199 -14.52 7.06 52.31
CA SER A 199 -14.22 8.27 53.11
C SER A 199 -13.28 8.00 54.29
N GLY A 200 -12.99 6.73 54.66
CA GLY A 200 -12.07 6.33 55.71
C GLY A 200 -10.59 6.45 55.31
N ALA A 201 -9.73 6.82 56.25
CA ALA A 201 -8.30 7.04 56.01
C ALA A 201 -7.57 5.87 55.34
N LYS A 202 -7.99 4.62 55.52
CA LYS A 202 -7.42 3.42 54.87
C LYS A 202 -7.75 3.21 53.41
N ASN A 203 -8.74 3.91 52.88
CA ASN A 203 -9.25 3.73 51.49
C ASN A 203 -9.07 4.97 50.61
N LYS A 204 -8.38 6.01 51.10
CA LYS A 204 -8.19 7.28 50.43
C LYS A 204 -7.52 7.13 49.06
N ASP A 205 -6.54 6.24 48.93
CA ASP A 205 -5.84 5.99 47.68
C ASP A 205 -6.76 5.33 46.60
N ARG A 206 -7.69 4.48 47.04
CA ARG A 206 -8.70 3.89 46.12
C ARG A 206 -9.69 4.93 45.61
N LEU A 207 -10.15 5.85 46.50
CA LEU A 207 -11.01 6.95 46.07
C LEU A 207 -10.29 7.89 45.11
N LEU A 208 -9.05 8.24 45.42
CA LEU A 208 -8.24 9.07 44.50
C LEU A 208 -8.06 8.40 43.15
N SER A 209 -7.72 7.12 43.08
CA SER A 209 -7.55 6.39 41.83
C SER A 209 -8.86 6.31 41.02
N LEU A 210 -10.01 6.23 41.66
CA LEU A 210 -11.34 6.22 41.04
C LEU A 210 -11.67 7.60 40.42
N LEU A 211 -11.28 8.70 41.09
CA LEU A 211 -11.60 10.06 40.63
C LEU A 211 -10.58 10.64 39.63
N VAL A 212 -9.38 10.07 39.50
CA VAL A 212 -8.35 10.52 38.54
C VAL A 212 -8.88 10.64 37.11
N PRO A 213 -9.61 9.65 36.52
CA PRO A 213 -10.18 9.79 35.20
C PRO A 213 -11.12 10.98 35.08
N VAL A 214 -11.96 11.22 36.09
CA VAL A 214 -12.90 12.35 36.11
C VAL A 214 -12.17 13.69 36.18
N GLN A 215 -11.15 13.81 37.05
CA GLN A 215 -10.32 15.02 37.11
C GLN A 215 -9.51 15.27 35.86
N ARG A 216 -9.06 14.20 35.20
CA ARG A 216 -8.36 14.30 33.90
C ARG A 216 -9.29 14.81 32.81
N ALA A 217 -10.50 14.27 32.71
CA ALA A 217 -11.52 14.70 31.75
C ALA A 217 -11.96 16.14 32.01
N ALA A 218 -12.15 16.53 33.27
CA ALA A 218 -12.52 17.89 33.66
C ALA A 218 -11.53 18.98 33.23
N LYS A 219 -10.28 18.62 32.93
CA LYS A 219 -9.31 19.58 32.37
C LYS A 219 -9.58 19.97 30.91
N TYR A 220 -10.35 19.19 30.19
CA TYR A 220 -10.65 19.38 28.77
C TYR A 220 -12.13 19.66 28.49
N CYS A 221 -13.01 19.45 29.48
CA CYS A 221 -14.47 19.60 29.36
C CYS A 221 -14.96 20.59 30.43
N ASP A 222 -15.23 21.84 30.05
CA ASP A 222 -15.62 22.93 30.96
C ASP A 222 -16.91 22.61 31.74
N TRP A 223 -17.91 22.01 31.08
CA TRP A 223 -19.15 21.61 31.74
C TRP A 223 -18.91 20.55 32.83
N LEU A 224 -17.99 19.62 32.58
CA LEU A 224 -17.62 18.57 33.56
C LEU A 224 -16.84 19.19 34.71
N HIS A 225 -15.98 20.14 34.43
CA HIS A 225 -15.26 20.90 35.47
C HIS A 225 -16.24 21.63 36.41
N ALA A 226 -17.18 22.35 35.85
CA ALA A 226 -18.22 23.05 36.65
C ALA A 226 -19.06 22.08 37.49
N MET A 227 -19.46 20.92 36.91
CA MET A 227 -20.20 19.87 37.65
C MET A 227 -19.39 19.22 38.76
N VAL A 228 -18.09 19.06 38.61
CA VAL A 228 -17.19 18.52 39.64
C VAL A 228 -17.03 19.54 40.78
N GLU A 229 -16.82 20.82 40.46
CA GLU A 229 -16.73 21.90 41.47
C GLU A 229 -18.02 22.13 42.25
N ALA A 230 -19.16 22.08 41.58
CA ALA A 230 -20.47 22.20 42.20
C ALA A 230 -20.90 20.93 42.99
N GLY A 231 -20.18 19.81 42.80
CA GLY A 231 -20.55 18.51 43.39
C GLY A 231 -21.76 17.85 42.72
N GLU A 232 -22.25 18.36 41.61
CA GLU A 232 -23.43 17.87 40.90
C GLU A 232 -23.20 16.49 40.30
N ILE A 233 -21.93 16.13 39.94
CA ILE A 233 -21.55 14.85 39.36
C ILE A 233 -21.91 13.64 40.26
N TYR A 234 -22.11 13.87 41.55
CA TYR A 234 -22.46 12.84 42.54
C TYR A 234 -23.97 12.56 42.61
N HIS A 235 -24.80 13.36 41.90
CA HIS A 235 -26.27 13.27 41.95
C HIS A 235 -26.80 12.93 40.53
N PRO A 236 -27.99 12.28 40.46
CA PRO A 236 -28.72 12.17 39.21
C PRO A 236 -29.15 13.56 38.75
N LEU A 237 -28.91 13.88 37.47
CA LEU A 237 -29.25 15.19 36.88
C LEU A 237 -30.29 15.04 35.78
N ARG A 238 -31.15 16.05 35.66
CA ARG A 238 -32.07 16.22 34.54
C ARG A 238 -31.37 17.01 33.45
N TRP A 239 -31.29 16.47 32.25
CA TRP A 239 -30.59 17.11 31.15
C TRP A 239 -31.51 17.44 29.99
N THR A 240 -31.32 18.61 29.44
CA THR A 240 -31.90 19.07 28.18
C THR A 240 -31.28 18.36 26.98
N PRO A 241 -31.91 18.37 25.78
CA PRO A 241 -31.32 17.85 24.55
C PRO A 241 -29.95 18.45 24.21
N ALA A 242 -29.74 19.73 24.54
CA ALA A 242 -28.46 20.41 24.30
C ALA A 242 -27.32 19.87 25.17
N GLN A 243 -27.59 19.63 26.46
CA GLN A 243 -26.59 19.04 27.39
C GLN A 243 -26.28 17.59 27.03
N ALA A 244 -27.28 16.81 26.64
CA ALA A 244 -27.09 15.44 26.18
C ALA A 244 -26.23 15.40 24.88
N LEU A 245 -26.46 16.33 23.97
CA LEU A 245 -25.64 16.44 22.74
C LEU A 245 -24.20 16.84 23.04
N GLN A 246 -23.99 17.79 23.98
CA GLN A 246 -22.63 18.20 24.39
C GLN A 246 -21.85 17.01 24.96
N PHE A 247 -22.47 16.25 25.85
CA PHE A 247 -21.91 15.03 26.43
C PHE A 247 -21.47 14.02 25.34
N LEU A 248 -22.29 13.82 24.30
CA LEU A 248 -21.96 12.91 23.19
C LEU A 248 -20.82 13.42 22.31
N ARG A 249 -20.73 14.73 22.11
CA ARG A 249 -19.63 15.37 21.36
C ARG A 249 -18.29 15.19 22.06
N ASP A 250 -18.29 15.33 23.39
CA ASP A 250 -17.09 15.22 24.22
C ASP A 250 -16.77 13.75 24.58
N GLY A 251 -17.62 12.82 24.17
CA GLY A 251 -17.47 11.39 24.41
C GLY A 251 -16.07 10.83 24.16
N PRO A 252 -15.45 11.05 23.00
CA PRO A 252 -14.10 10.56 22.70
C PRO A 252 -13.04 11.06 23.69
N GLN A 253 -13.17 12.29 24.18
CA GLN A 253 -12.24 12.87 25.17
C GLN A 253 -12.45 12.26 26.57
N LEU A 254 -13.71 12.00 26.93
CA LEU A 254 -14.07 11.32 28.17
C LEU A 254 -13.55 9.87 28.20
N GLU A 255 -13.70 9.14 27.09
CA GLU A 255 -13.16 7.78 26.93
C GLU A 255 -11.63 7.76 26.95
N ALA A 256 -10.98 8.72 26.30
CA ALA A 256 -9.52 8.86 26.35
C ALA A 256 -8.99 9.14 27.77
N ALA A 257 -9.80 9.79 28.62
CA ALA A 257 -9.49 10.00 30.03
C ALA A 257 -9.71 8.73 30.89
N GLY A 258 -10.37 7.68 30.36
CA GLY A 258 -10.64 6.40 31.04
C GLY A 258 -12.06 6.28 31.62
N ILE A 259 -12.98 7.15 31.24
CA ILE A 259 -14.40 7.08 31.63
C ILE A 259 -15.16 6.21 30.62
N VAL A 260 -16.03 5.34 31.10
CA VAL A 260 -16.88 4.52 30.22
C VAL A 260 -18.20 5.23 29.98
N ILE A 261 -18.55 5.48 28.72
CA ILE A 261 -19.80 6.13 28.33
C ILE A 261 -20.87 5.09 28.08
N ARG A 262 -22.06 5.30 28.64
CA ARG A 262 -23.26 4.51 28.39
C ARG A 262 -24.37 5.42 27.88
N ALA A 263 -24.75 5.23 26.64
CA ALA A 263 -25.87 5.92 26.00
C ALA A 263 -27.14 5.06 26.04
N PRO A 264 -28.33 5.62 25.77
CA PRO A 264 -29.57 4.87 25.67
C PRO A 264 -29.45 3.66 24.72
N SER A 265 -29.99 2.52 25.12
CA SER A 265 -29.89 1.27 24.38
C SER A 265 -30.54 1.31 22.97
N ALA A 266 -31.44 2.28 22.76
CA ALA A 266 -32.06 2.52 21.45
C ALA A 266 -31.11 3.21 20.46
N TRP A 267 -29.97 3.73 20.90
CA TRP A 267 -29.00 4.44 20.05
C TRP A 267 -27.95 3.46 19.54
N ARG A 268 -27.82 3.36 18.20
CA ARG A 268 -26.80 2.50 17.59
C ARG A 268 -25.39 3.05 17.87
N ALA A 269 -24.50 2.18 18.29
CA ALA A 269 -23.14 2.56 18.66
C ALA A 269 -23.04 3.74 19.66
N GLY A 270 -24.05 3.88 20.55
CA GLY A 270 -24.05 4.91 21.58
C GLY A 270 -24.34 6.32 21.06
N ARG A 271 -24.76 6.49 19.80
CA ARG A 271 -25.09 7.80 19.21
C ARG A 271 -26.52 7.84 18.66
N PRO A 272 -27.17 9.02 18.68
CA PRO A 272 -28.48 9.19 18.04
C PRO A 272 -28.34 9.05 16.52
N SER A 273 -29.43 8.62 15.89
CA SER A 273 -29.50 8.56 14.43
C SER A 273 -29.31 9.95 13.80
N ARG A 274 -28.71 9.99 12.61
CA ARG A 274 -28.53 11.24 11.85
C ARG A 274 -29.19 11.12 10.48
N PRO A 275 -29.89 12.16 10.01
CA PRO A 275 -30.34 12.20 8.63
C PRO A 275 -29.13 12.32 7.70
N ARG A 276 -29.09 11.49 6.65
CA ARG A 276 -28.03 11.47 5.66
C ARG A 276 -28.56 11.67 4.25
N VAL A 277 -27.87 12.46 3.46
CA VAL A 277 -28.13 12.54 2.02
C VAL A 277 -27.52 11.29 1.38
N LYS A 278 -28.35 10.35 0.94
CA LYS A 278 -27.95 9.15 0.23
C LYS A 278 -28.03 9.40 -1.28
N ALA A 279 -26.90 9.33 -1.95
CA ALA A 279 -26.81 9.37 -3.41
C ALA A 279 -26.51 7.96 -3.93
N SER A 280 -27.24 7.50 -4.95
CA SER A 280 -27.05 6.20 -5.61
C SER A 280 -26.60 6.42 -7.04
N VAL A 281 -25.55 5.70 -7.47
CA VAL A 281 -24.96 5.83 -8.80
C VAL A 281 -24.86 4.47 -9.48
N GLY A 282 -25.32 4.37 -10.76
CA GLY A 282 -25.23 3.14 -11.54
C GLY A 282 -26.17 2.05 -11.09
N GLY A 283 -27.46 2.36 -10.97
CA GLY A 283 -28.55 1.41 -10.67
C GLY A 283 -28.82 0.47 -11.85
N ASN A 284 -28.77 1.01 -13.07
CA ASN A 284 -29.08 0.30 -14.30
C ASN A 284 -27.84 0.10 -15.18
N VAL A 285 -27.91 -0.90 -16.07
CA VAL A 285 -26.87 -1.13 -17.08
C VAL A 285 -26.82 0.09 -18.03
N PRO A 286 -25.67 0.78 -18.18
CA PRO A 286 -25.58 1.92 -19.08
C PRO A 286 -25.76 1.48 -20.54
N SER A 287 -26.35 2.36 -21.36
CA SER A 287 -26.60 2.10 -22.77
C SER A 287 -25.32 1.90 -23.59
N LEU A 288 -24.22 2.51 -23.18
CA LEU A 288 -22.88 2.35 -23.75
C LEU A 288 -21.93 1.96 -22.62
N LEU A 289 -21.17 0.87 -22.83
CA LEU A 289 -20.09 0.48 -21.93
C LEU A 289 -18.79 1.17 -22.34
N GLY A 290 -18.05 1.71 -21.40
CA GLY A 290 -16.76 2.38 -21.63
C GLY A 290 -16.53 3.59 -20.75
N ARG A 291 -15.39 4.25 -20.97
CA ARG A 291 -14.99 5.44 -20.20
C ARG A 291 -15.98 6.61 -20.37
N ASP A 292 -16.67 6.65 -21.50
CA ASP A 292 -17.65 7.69 -21.84
C ASP A 292 -19.08 7.26 -21.43
N SER A 293 -19.22 6.19 -20.63
CA SER A 293 -20.50 5.73 -20.09
C SER A 293 -21.12 6.80 -19.20
N LEU A 294 -22.41 7.01 -19.38
CA LEU A 294 -23.24 7.86 -18.54
C LEU A 294 -24.02 6.97 -17.57
N LEU A 295 -23.81 7.17 -16.28
CA LEU A 295 -24.48 6.42 -15.21
C LEU A 295 -25.66 7.20 -14.66
N ASP A 296 -26.71 6.49 -14.28
CA ASP A 296 -27.84 7.07 -13.60
C ASP A 296 -27.45 7.54 -12.18
N PHE A 297 -28.06 8.65 -11.75
CA PHE A 297 -27.84 9.28 -10.46
C PHE A 297 -29.18 9.56 -9.78
N ASP A 298 -29.37 9.05 -8.57
CA ASP A 298 -30.53 9.32 -7.73
C ASP A 298 -30.11 9.83 -6.35
N MET A 299 -30.87 10.73 -5.77
CA MET A 299 -30.59 11.32 -4.46
C MET A 299 -31.83 11.27 -3.57
N GLN A 300 -31.64 10.81 -2.33
CA GLN A 300 -32.69 10.73 -1.31
C GLN A 300 -32.13 11.19 0.06
N LEU A 301 -32.98 11.80 0.88
CA LEU A 301 -32.65 11.99 2.29
C LEU A 301 -33.17 10.77 3.07
N THR A 302 -32.29 10.14 3.84
CA THR A 302 -32.61 8.92 4.59
C THR A 302 -32.28 9.09 6.07
N LEU A 303 -33.05 8.38 6.91
CA LEU A 303 -32.76 8.20 8.33
C LEU A 303 -32.69 6.70 8.61
N ASP A 304 -31.53 6.20 9.04
CA ASP A 304 -31.24 4.76 9.22
C ASP A 304 -31.58 3.91 7.99
N GLY A 305 -31.39 4.46 6.79
CA GLY A 305 -31.68 3.77 5.52
C GLY A 305 -33.10 3.93 5.01
N GLU A 306 -34.04 4.42 5.81
CA GLU A 306 -35.42 4.72 5.39
C GLU A 306 -35.53 6.12 4.77
N ARG A 307 -36.22 6.22 3.65
CA ARG A 307 -36.44 7.49 2.97
C ARG A 307 -37.32 8.43 3.81
N LEU A 308 -36.88 9.67 3.91
CA LEU A 308 -37.70 10.76 4.50
C LEU A 308 -38.58 11.38 3.42
N ASP A 309 -39.80 11.72 3.79
CA ASP A 309 -40.73 12.43 2.91
C ASP A 309 -40.46 13.95 2.88
N ALA A 310 -41.07 14.65 1.96
CA ALA A 310 -40.84 16.09 1.78
C ALA A 310 -41.28 16.93 2.99
N ALA A 311 -42.30 16.47 3.73
CA ALA A 311 -42.80 17.17 4.92
C ALA A 311 -41.85 16.98 6.10
N GLU A 312 -41.30 15.78 6.29
CA GLU A 312 -40.27 15.47 7.29
C GLU A 312 -38.98 16.22 7.03
N VAL A 313 -38.52 16.28 5.78
CA VAL A 313 -37.36 17.08 5.38
C VAL A 313 -37.55 18.55 5.71
N LYS A 314 -38.72 19.09 5.40
CA LYS A 314 -39.06 20.48 5.72
C LYS A 314 -39.09 20.74 7.23
N LYS A 315 -39.65 19.80 8.00
CA LYS A 315 -39.66 19.85 9.47
C LYS A 315 -38.27 19.85 10.06
N LEU A 316 -37.38 18.96 9.60
CA LEU A 316 -35.97 18.90 10.05
C LEU A 316 -35.19 20.17 9.75
N LEU A 317 -35.36 20.75 8.56
CA LEU A 317 -34.70 22.00 8.16
C LEU A 317 -35.31 23.27 8.82
N ALA A 318 -36.56 23.23 9.29
CA ALA A 318 -37.21 24.30 10.01
C ALA A 318 -37.00 24.25 11.53
N GLY A 319 -36.66 23.06 12.09
CA GLY A 319 -36.41 22.86 13.52
C GLY A 319 -35.15 23.53 14.03
N ALA A 320 -34.86 23.48 15.33
CA ALA A 320 -33.59 23.94 15.91
C ALA A 320 -32.43 22.95 15.62
N ASP A 321 -31.20 23.44 15.65
CA ASP A 321 -30.03 22.55 15.65
C ASP A 321 -29.95 21.74 16.94
N GLY A 322 -29.46 20.50 16.86
CA GLY A 322 -29.30 19.63 18.02
C GLY A 322 -30.11 18.35 17.94
N LEU A 323 -30.56 17.84 19.09
CA LEU A 323 -31.40 16.64 19.15
C LEU A 323 -32.86 17.02 18.89
N GLN A 324 -33.47 16.40 17.87
CA GLN A 324 -34.89 16.56 17.51
C GLN A 324 -35.62 15.23 17.61
N TRP A 325 -36.91 15.26 17.99
CA TRP A 325 -37.74 14.06 18.04
C TRP A 325 -38.44 13.82 16.70
N LEU A 326 -38.10 12.69 16.05
CA LEU A 326 -38.68 12.30 14.77
C LEU A 326 -38.98 10.78 14.73
N ARG A 327 -40.13 10.40 14.25
CA ARG A 327 -40.54 8.97 14.12
C ARG A 327 -40.33 8.14 15.41
N GLY A 328 -40.61 8.75 16.58
CA GLY A 328 -40.49 8.04 17.85
C GLY A 328 -39.07 7.85 18.40
N ARG A 329 -38.08 8.60 17.87
CA ARG A 329 -36.68 8.56 18.29
C ARG A 329 -35.99 9.91 18.23
N TRP A 330 -34.90 10.04 18.99
CA TRP A 330 -34.02 11.21 18.94
C TRP A 330 -33.12 11.16 17.73
N VAL A 331 -33.03 12.28 17.01
CA VAL A 331 -32.25 12.46 15.78
C VAL A 331 -31.36 13.69 15.95
N GLU A 332 -30.07 13.55 15.69
CA GLU A 332 -29.15 14.68 15.67
C GLU A 332 -29.27 15.42 14.34
N VAL A 333 -29.51 16.74 14.37
CA VAL A 333 -29.69 17.61 13.21
C VAL A 333 -28.73 18.80 13.27
N ASP A 334 -27.94 18.97 12.21
CA ASP A 334 -27.13 20.15 11.91
C ASP A 334 -27.62 20.70 10.57
N ARG A 335 -28.42 21.77 10.63
CA ARG A 335 -29.12 22.33 9.46
C ARG A 335 -28.17 22.90 8.44
N GLU A 336 -27.06 23.49 8.88
CA GLU A 336 -26.08 24.10 7.98
C GLU A 336 -25.38 23.03 7.15
N LYS A 337 -24.90 21.99 7.80
CA LYS A 337 -24.23 20.86 7.12
C LYS A 337 -25.20 20.10 6.22
N LEU A 338 -26.39 19.76 6.73
CA LEU A 338 -27.42 19.08 5.96
C LEU A 338 -27.86 19.92 4.74
N GLY A 339 -28.04 21.22 4.92
CA GLY A 339 -28.43 22.16 3.85
C GLY A 339 -27.35 22.26 2.78
N ARG A 340 -26.08 22.39 3.17
CA ARG A 340 -24.93 22.39 2.23
C ARG A 340 -24.86 21.09 1.42
N MET A 341 -25.04 19.95 2.08
CA MET A 341 -25.01 18.65 1.39
C MET A 341 -26.17 18.50 0.40
N LEU A 342 -27.39 18.86 0.80
CA LEU A 342 -28.54 18.82 -0.10
C LEU A 342 -28.35 19.74 -1.32
N GLU A 343 -27.79 20.92 -1.14
CA GLU A 343 -27.50 21.84 -2.25
C GLU A 343 -26.41 21.30 -3.16
N HIS A 344 -25.34 20.74 -2.59
CA HIS A 344 -24.27 20.11 -3.35
C HIS A 344 -24.79 18.99 -4.25
N PHE A 345 -25.49 18.00 -3.69
CA PHE A 345 -26.02 16.89 -4.48
C PHE A 345 -27.16 17.29 -5.44
N ARG A 346 -27.93 18.33 -5.15
CA ARG A 346 -28.89 18.90 -6.12
C ARG A 346 -28.18 19.52 -7.32
N LYS A 347 -27.03 20.18 -7.12
CA LYS A 347 -26.20 20.67 -8.24
C LYS A 347 -25.68 19.51 -9.09
N VAL A 348 -25.17 18.45 -8.44
CA VAL A 348 -24.74 17.22 -9.14
C VAL A 348 -25.90 16.59 -9.91
N GLN A 349 -27.08 16.43 -9.29
CA GLN A 349 -28.28 15.87 -9.92
C GLN A 349 -28.75 16.69 -11.14
N LYS A 350 -28.68 18.03 -11.07
CA LYS A 350 -28.98 18.88 -12.20
C LYS A 350 -27.95 18.76 -13.32
N ALA A 351 -26.67 18.69 -12.99
CA ALA A 351 -25.60 18.47 -13.96
C ALA A 351 -25.69 17.07 -14.60
N ALA A 352 -26.12 16.08 -13.84
CA ALA A 352 -26.31 14.69 -14.27
C ALA A 352 -27.66 14.42 -14.94
N ALA A 353 -28.43 15.42 -15.36
CA ALA A 353 -29.73 15.21 -16.05
C ALA A 353 -29.59 14.37 -17.32
N GLY A 354 -28.43 14.34 -17.97
CA GLY A 354 -28.09 13.46 -19.10
C GLY A 354 -27.30 12.22 -18.72
N GLY A 355 -27.11 11.94 -17.44
CA GLY A 355 -26.24 10.90 -16.89
C GLY A 355 -24.91 11.44 -16.36
N LEU A 356 -24.37 10.75 -15.34
CA LEU A 356 -23.10 11.13 -14.70
C LEU A 356 -21.94 10.41 -15.41
N PRO A 357 -20.88 11.12 -15.86
CA PRO A 357 -19.69 10.48 -16.42
C PRO A 357 -19.08 9.47 -15.44
N PHE A 358 -18.63 8.33 -15.98
CA PHE A 358 -18.10 7.23 -15.17
C PHE A 358 -16.99 7.67 -14.19
N ALA A 359 -16.04 8.50 -14.66
CA ALA A 359 -14.94 8.99 -13.83
C ALA A 359 -15.42 9.86 -12.66
N GLU A 360 -16.47 10.67 -12.86
CA GLU A 360 -17.08 11.50 -11.84
C GLU A 360 -17.86 10.66 -10.83
N ALA A 361 -18.61 9.68 -11.32
CA ALA A 361 -19.31 8.70 -10.49
C ALA A 361 -18.35 7.96 -9.54
N MET A 362 -17.21 7.53 -10.05
CA MET A 362 -16.19 6.84 -9.23
C MET A 362 -15.55 7.78 -8.22
N ARG A 363 -15.32 9.06 -8.54
CA ARG A 363 -14.84 10.07 -7.58
C ARG A 363 -15.86 10.31 -6.45
N LEU A 364 -17.13 10.39 -6.80
CA LEU A 364 -18.20 10.52 -5.81
C LEU A 364 -18.24 9.33 -4.86
N LEU A 365 -18.21 8.11 -5.39
CA LEU A 365 -18.20 6.87 -4.59
C LEU A 365 -17.00 6.75 -3.65
N ALA A 366 -15.83 7.19 -4.12
CA ALA A 366 -14.60 7.17 -3.34
C ALA A 366 -14.49 8.32 -2.32
N GLY A 367 -15.46 9.26 -2.28
CA GLY A 367 -15.35 10.45 -1.45
C GLY A 367 -14.27 11.44 -1.93
N ALA A 368 -13.85 11.35 -3.20
CA ALA A 368 -12.77 12.15 -3.80
C ALA A 368 -13.27 13.42 -4.51
N ASN A 369 -14.47 13.91 -4.21
CA ASN A 369 -15.07 15.11 -4.83
C ASN A 369 -14.22 16.37 -4.68
N ALA A 370 -13.39 16.40 -3.65
CA ALA A 370 -12.47 17.50 -3.39
C ALA A 370 -11.36 17.66 -4.46
N LEU A 371 -11.31 16.83 -5.51
CA LEU A 371 -10.40 17.04 -6.63
C LEU A 371 -10.73 18.29 -7.46
N GLU A 372 -12.00 18.70 -7.51
CA GLU A 372 -12.44 19.84 -8.32
C GLU A 372 -12.92 21.06 -7.51
N SER A 373 -13.52 20.84 -6.33
CA SER A 373 -14.01 21.92 -5.45
C SER A 373 -13.20 21.96 -4.16
N GLY A 374 -12.46 23.04 -3.94
CA GLY A 374 -11.51 23.22 -2.86
C GLY A 374 -12.07 23.30 -1.43
N ALA A 375 -13.30 22.88 -1.15
CA ALA A 375 -13.95 23.12 0.13
C ALA A 375 -15.04 22.09 0.49
N ALA A 376 -14.67 20.80 0.59
CA ALA A 376 -15.50 19.90 1.38
C ALA A 376 -14.66 19.41 2.57
N GLU A 377 -14.94 19.94 3.75
CA GLU A 377 -14.30 19.54 5.00
C GLU A 377 -14.66 18.07 5.31
N ALA A 378 -13.71 17.36 5.92
CA ALA A 378 -13.87 15.96 6.34
C ALA A 378 -15.13 15.75 7.25
N ALA A 379 -15.62 16.81 7.88
CA ALA A 379 -16.83 16.81 8.70
C ALA A 379 -18.14 16.54 7.92
N ASP A 380 -18.13 16.71 6.59
CA ASP A 380 -19.37 16.60 5.79
C ASP A 380 -19.66 15.15 5.35
N THR A 381 -18.67 14.25 5.46
CA THR A 381 -18.84 12.81 5.13
C THR A 381 -19.77 12.08 6.09
N GLU A 382 -19.98 12.59 7.29
CA GLU A 382 -20.92 12.03 8.26
C GLU A 382 -22.40 12.28 7.87
N TRP A 383 -22.67 13.29 7.03
CA TRP A 383 -23.99 13.75 6.63
C TRP A 383 -24.41 13.31 5.23
N SER A 384 -23.49 12.66 4.51
CA SER A 384 -23.76 12.14 3.17
C SER A 384 -23.21 10.74 3.00
N GLN A 385 -23.87 9.95 2.17
CA GLN A 385 -23.44 8.62 1.79
C GLN A 385 -23.65 8.43 0.29
N VAL A 386 -22.58 8.16 -0.44
CA VAL A 386 -22.68 7.78 -1.84
C VAL A 386 -22.54 6.26 -1.92
N VAL A 387 -23.49 5.60 -2.57
CA VAL A 387 -23.51 4.15 -2.73
C VAL A 387 -23.57 3.78 -4.20
N ALA A 388 -22.91 2.67 -4.54
CA ALA A 388 -23.06 2.07 -5.85
C ALA A 388 -24.45 1.45 -5.95
N GLY A 389 -25.14 1.73 -7.04
CA GLY A 389 -26.39 1.05 -7.38
C GLY A 389 -26.15 -0.41 -7.75
N PRO A 390 -27.18 -1.25 -7.91
CA PRO A 390 -27.05 -2.71 -8.04
C PRO A 390 -26.08 -3.14 -9.15
N TRP A 391 -26.19 -2.56 -10.33
CA TRP A 391 -25.30 -2.90 -11.45
C TRP A 391 -23.84 -2.51 -11.19
N LEU A 392 -23.61 -1.30 -10.71
CA LEU A 392 -22.25 -0.81 -10.45
C LEU A 392 -21.63 -1.55 -9.25
N ALA A 393 -22.41 -1.85 -8.22
CA ALA A 393 -21.97 -2.62 -7.07
C ALA A 393 -21.51 -4.03 -7.47
N GLN A 394 -22.28 -4.72 -8.30
CA GLN A 394 -21.92 -6.04 -8.83
C GLN A 394 -20.66 -5.95 -9.70
N THR A 395 -20.58 -4.97 -10.59
CA THR A 395 -19.41 -4.76 -11.45
C THR A 395 -18.14 -4.50 -10.63
N LEU A 396 -18.23 -3.68 -9.59
CA LEU A 396 -17.09 -3.40 -8.69
C LEU A 396 -16.71 -4.63 -7.87
N GLN A 397 -17.67 -5.45 -7.45
CA GLN A 397 -17.42 -6.72 -6.78
C GLN A 397 -16.69 -7.70 -7.70
N ASP A 398 -17.14 -7.83 -8.94
CA ASP A 398 -16.50 -8.70 -9.94
C ASP A 398 -15.06 -8.26 -10.24
N LEU A 399 -14.80 -6.95 -10.29
CA LEU A 399 -13.44 -6.40 -10.46
C LEU A 399 -12.54 -6.65 -9.24
N ARG A 400 -13.11 -6.66 -8.02
CA ARG A 400 -12.37 -6.90 -6.78
C ARG A 400 -12.10 -8.38 -6.51
N SER A 401 -12.91 -9.28 -7.08
CA SER A 401 -12.85 -10.74 -6.84
C SER A 401 -12.81 -11.49 -8.19
N PRO A 402 -11.73 -11.37 -8.95
CA PRO A 402 -11.63 -11.93 -10.29
C PRO A 402 -11.66 -13.48 -10.32
N GLU A 403 -11.48 -14.13 -9.19
CA GLU A 403 -11.59 -15.58 -9.04
C GLU A 403 -13.01 -16.09 -9.31
N GLY A 404 -14.05 -15.30 -8.96
CA GLY A 404 -15.47 -15.61 -9.19
C GLY A 404 -15.97 -15.38 -10.60
N LEU A 405 -15.15 -14.78 -11.50
CA LEU A 405 -15.57 -14.52 -12.88
C LEU A 405 -15.74 -15.80 -13.70
N ALA A 406 -16.71 -15.77 -14.64
CA ALA A 406 -17.02 -16.88 -15.52
C ALA A 406 -15.77 -17.48 -16.20
N HIS A 407 -15.74 -18.79 -16.34
CA HIS A 407 -14.63 -19.52 -16.96
C HIS A 407 -14.43 -19.10 -18.42
N LEU A 408 -13.24 -18.51 -18.70
CA LEU A 408 -12.70 -18.42 -20.06
C LEU A 408 -11.84 -19.65 -20.30
N ASP A 409 -12.18 -20.45 -21.30
CA ASP A 409 -11.31 -21.57 -21.70
C ASP A 409 -10.12 -21.01 -22.51
N LEU A 410 -8.98 -20.98 -21.87
CA LEU A 410 -7.73 -20.46 -22.45
C LEU A 410 -6.83 -21.58 -22.99
N ARG A 411 -7.19 -22.86 -22.80
CA ARG A 411 -6.33 -24.01 -23.12
C ARG A 411 -6.03 -24.15 -24.62
N ALA A 412 -7.00 -23.79 -25.46
CA ALA A 412 -6.84 -23.84 -26.90
C ALA A 412 -6.05 -22.64 -27.47
N GLU A 413 -5.97 -21.55 -26.73
CA GLU A 413 -5.48 -20.25 -27.22
C GLU A 413 -4.03 -19.97 -26.82
N VAL A 414 -3.56 -20.54 -25.69
CA VAL A 414 -2.21 -20.33 -25.16
C VAL A 414 -1.51 -21.66 -25.00
N LYS A 415 -0.34 -21.84 -25.62
CA LYS A 415 0.48 -23.05 -25.50
C LYS A 415 1.26 -23.07 -24.17
N ALA A 416 0.54 -22.98 -23.06
CA ALA A 416 1.10 -23.12 -21.72
C ALA A 416 0.00 -23.43 -20.71
N THR A 417 0.36 -24.10 -19.62
CA THR A 417 -0.51 -24.28 -18.46
C THR A 417 -0.42 -23.03 -17.60
N LEU A 418 -1.49 -22.23 -17.59
CA LEU A 418 -1.58 -21.06 -16.73
C LEU A 418 -1.84 -21.49 -15.29
N ARG A 419 -1.23 -20.79 -14.35
CA ARG A 419 -1.52 -20.95 -12.91
C ARG A 419 -2.90 -20.35 -12.56
N PRO A 420 -3.57 -20.80 -11.48
CA PRO A 420 -4.90 -20.29 -11.11
C PRO A 420 -4.97 -18.76 -11.07
N TYR A 421 -4.00 -18.10 -10.44
CA TYR A 421 -3.95 -16.65 -10.38
C TYR A 421 -3.75 -15.98 -11.75
N GLN A 422 -3.02 -16.61 -12.68
CA GLN A 422 -2.85 -16.09 -14.04
C GLN A 422 -4.16 -16.16 -14.83
N HIS A 423 -4.92 -17.25 -14.65
CA HIS A 423 -6.27 -17.34 -15.19
C HIS A 423 -7.19 -16.23 -14.67
N ALA A 424 -7.16 -15.97 -13.35
CA ALA A 424 -7.91 -14.89 -12.74
C ALA A 424 -7.49 -13.52 -13.32
N GLY A 425 -6.19 -13.31 -13.53
CA GLY A 425 -5.67 -12.09 -14.15
C GLY A 425 -6.13 -11.87 -15.59
N VAL A 426 -6.15 -12.93 -16.42
CA VAL A 426 -6.67 -12.83 -17.81
C VAL A 426 -8.16 -12.48 -17.78
N ARG A 427 -8.97 -13.13 -16.92
CA ARG A 427 -10.40 -12.85 -16.77
C ARG A 427 -10.65 -11.41 -16.35
N TRP A 428 -9.87 -10.90 -15.39
CA TRP A 428 -9.96 -9.53 -14.93
C TRP A 428 -9.60 -8.52 -16.05
N LEU A 429 -8.53 -8.75 -16.80
CA LEU A 429 -8.17 -7.93 -17.96
C LEU A 429 -9.26 -7.95 -19.04
N TYR A 430 -9.85 -9.14 -19.30
CA TYR A 430 -10.94 -9.28 -20.26
C TYR A 430 -12.22 -8.56 -19.80
N LEU A 431 -12.56 -8.62 -18.51
CA LEU A 431 -13.70 -7.87 -17.95
C LEU A 431 -13.50 -6.36 -18.14
N LEU A 432 -12.33 -5.82 -17.77
CA LEU A 432 -12.02 -4.40 -17.97
C LEU A 432 -12.08 -4.01 -19.46
N HIS A 433 -11.57 -4.87 -20.34
CA HIS A 433 -11.69 -4.64 -21.77
C HIS A 433 -13.16 -4.59 -22.24
N ARG A 434 -13.99 -5.52 -21.79
CA ARG A 434 -15.43 -5.55 -22.09
C ARG A 434 -16.16 -4.32 -21.58
N LEU A 435 -15.75 -3.79 -20.45
CA LEU A 435 -16.27 -2.55 -19.87
C LEU A 435 -15.67 -1.29 -20.51
N GLY A 436 -14.73 -1.40 -21.47
CA GLY A 436 -14.04 -0.27 -22.08
C GLY A 436 -13.17 0.51 -21.10
N LEU A 437 -12.75 -0.10 -20.02
CA LEU A 437 -11.95 0.48 -18.95
C LEU A 437 -10.47 0.09 -19.11
N GLY A 438 -9.58 0.90 -18.57
CA GLY A 438 -8.15 0.60 -18.52
C GLY A 438 -7.78 -0.35 -17.37
N ALA A 439 -6.54 -0.84 -17.38
CA ALA A 439 -6.02 -1.75 -16.37
C ALA A 439 -4.57 -1.43 -15.99
N CYS A 440 -4.23 -1.61 -14.72
CA CYS A 440 -2.86 -1.62 -14.22
C CYS A 440 -2.55 -3.00 -13.61
N LEU A 441 -1.86 -3.85 -14.39
CA LEU A 441 -1.39 -5.15 -13.91
C LEU A 441 -0.06 -4.96 -13.20
N ALA A 442 -0.12 -4.92 -11.89
CA ALA A 442 0.98 -4.57 -10.99
C ALA A 442 1.57 -5.77 -10.23
N ASP A 443 1.37 -6.98 -10.72
CA ASP A 443 1.95 -8.20 -10.17
C ASP A 443 3.47 -8.07 -10.02
N ASP A 444 4.04 -8.67 -8.98
CA ASP A 444 5.48 -8.72 -8.80
C ASP A 444 6.20 -9.25 -10.03
N MET A 445 7.43 -8.82 -10.24
CA MET A 445 8.24 -9.29 -11.38
C MET A 445 8.42 -10.81 -11.33
N GLY A 446 8.23 -11.47 -12.49
CA GLY A 446 8.35 -12.93 -12.60
C GLY A 446 7.05 -13.70 -12.32
N LEU A 447 5.94 -13.07 -11.95
CA LEU A 447 4.62 -13.71 -11.83
C LEU A 447 3.91 -13.93 -13.19
N GLY A 448 4.55 -13.61 -14.30
CA GLY A 448 4.02 -13.88 -15.65
C GLY A 448 3.01 -12.85 -16.15
N LYS A 449 3.28 -11.56 -15.99
CA LYS A 449 2.46 -10.50 -16.59
C LYS A 449 2.34 -10.66 -18.10
N THR A 450 3.44 -11.01 -18.79
CA THR A 450 3.48 -11.24 -20.25
C THR A 450 2.48 -12.30 -20.69
N ILE A 451 2.46 -13.46 -20.05
CA ILE A 451 1.57 -14.56 -20.45
C ILE A 451 0.10 -14.23 -20.20
N GLN A 452 -0.21 -13.41 -19.18
CA GLN A 452 -1.57 -12.95 -18.92
C GLN A 452 -2.04 -12.00 -20.05
N VAL A 453 -1.19 -11.09 -20.51
CA VAL A 453 -1.50 -10.22 -21.66
C VAL A 453 -1.64 -11.05 -22.95
N LEU A 454 -0.76 -12.02 -23.20
CA LEU A 454 -0.87 -12.91 -24.35
C LEU A 454 -2.16 -13.73 -24.32
N GLY A 455 -2.58 -14.18 -23.14
CA GLY A 455 -3.87 -14.83 -22.93
C GLY A 455 -5.04 -13.93 -23.33
N LEU A 456 -5.03 -12.67 -22.84
CA LEU A 456 -6.04 -11.68 -23.24
C LEU A 456 -6.07 -11.49 -24.77
N LEU A 457 -4.91 -11.20 -25.40
CA LEU A 457 -4.85 -10.93 -26.84
C LEU A 457 -5.31 -12.13 -27.67
N SER A 458 -5.03 -13.36 -27.21
CA SER A 458 -5.49 -14.59 -27.89
C SER A 458 -7.00 -14.75 -27.82
N VAL A 459 -7.63 -14.47 -26.66
CA VAL A 459 -9.09 -14.45 -26.51
C VAL A 459 -9.71 -13.40 -27.44
N LEU A 460 -9.15 -12.19 -27.44
CA LEU A 460 -9.64 -11.10 -28.27
C LEU A 460 -9.56 -11.41 -29.76
N LYS A 461 -8.54 -12.14 -30.21
CA LYS A 461 -8.45 -12.62 -31.59
C LYS A 461 -9.59 -13.56 -31.94
N LYS A 462 -9.94 -14.50 -31.05
CA LYS A 462 -11.04 -15.44 -31.26
C LYS A 462 -12.39 -14.72 -31.34
N ASP A 463 -12.62 -13.71 -30.48
CA ASP A 463 -13.83 -12.88 -30.51
C ASP A 463 -14.00 -12.18 -31.88
N ASN A 464 -12.91 -11.76 -32.54
CA ASN A 464 -12.95 -11.17 -33.87
C ASN A 464 -13.37 -12.17 -34.96
N ALA A 465 -13.04 -13.45 -34.84
CA ALA A 465 -13.39 -14.45 -35.84
C ALA A 465 -14.90 -14.75 -35.87
N GLY A 466 -15.65 -14.37 -34.80
CA GLY A 466 -17.08 -14.60 -34.66
C GLY A 466 -18.02 -13.49 -35.21
N GLY A 467 -17.51 -12.37 -35.75
CA GLY A 467 -18.40 -11.33 -36.27
C GLY A 467 -17.85 -9.90 -36.28
N ALA A 468 -16.84 -9.61 -37.08
CA ALA A 468 -16.35 -8.25 -37.24
C ALA A 468 -17.24 -7.45 -38.22
N GLY A 469 -18.05 -6.55 -37.67
CA GLY A 469 -18.69 -5.47 -38.45
C GLY A 469 -17.62 -4.51 -39.02
N SER A 470 -17.85 -3.96 -40.22
CA SER A 470 -16.98 -2.99 -40.87
C SER A 470 -16.79 -1.77 -39.96
N GLY A 471 -15.55 -1.58 -39.41
CA GLY A 471 -15.18 -0.43 -38.57
C GLY A 471 -14.63 -0.79 -37.16
N GLN A 472 -14.59 -2.07 -36.84
CA GLN A 472 -14.10 -2.50 -35.52
C GLN A 472 -12.56 -2.50 -35.48
N ARG A 473 -11.98 -1.99 -34.36
CA ARG A 473 -10.53 -2.00 -34.09
C ARG A 473 -10.07 -3.46 -33.92
N THR A 474 -9.15 -3.94 -34.77
CA THR A 474 -8.71 -5.34 -34.76
C THR A 474 -7.30 -5.52 -34.23
N THR A 475 -6.39 -4.57 -34.48
CA THR A 475 -4.98 -4.64 -34.14
C THR A 475 -4.71 -4.02 -32.79
N SER A 476 -3.85 -4.65 -31.99
CA SER A 476 -3.38 -4.16 -30.71
C SER A 476 -1.95 -3.62 -30.79
N LEU A 477 -1.57 -2.72 -29.86
CA LEU A 477 -0.24 -2.13 -29.77
C LEU A 477 0.41 -2.52 -28.45
N LEU A 478 1.66 -2.97 -28.50
CA LEU A 478 2.54 -3.16 -27.35
C LEU A 478 3.71 -2.17 -27.45
N VAL A 479 3.88 -1.36 -26.42
CA VAL A 479 5.02 -0.45 -26.25
C VAL A 479 5.88 -0.94 -25.09
N ALA A 480 7.14 -1.25 -25.36
CA ALA A 480 8.09 -1.75 -24.36
C ALA A 480 9.46 -1.08 -24.49
N PRO A 481 10.33 -1.14 -23.49
CA PRO A 481 11.73 -0.79 -23.65
C PRO A 481 12.37 -1.55 -24.83
N ALA A 482 13.22 -0.88 -25.63
CA ALA A 482 13.83 -1.48 -26.83
C ALA A 482 14.57 -2.81 -26.54
N SER A 483 15.12 -2.95 -25.33
CA SER A 483 15.78 -4.18 -24.87
C SER A 483 14.84 -5.38 -24.66
N LEU A 484 13.52 -5.14 -24.51
CA LEU A 484 12.52 -6.18 -24.27
C LEU A 484 11.80 -6.65 -25.54
N LEU A 485 11.93 -5.95 -26.66
CA LEU A 485 11.22 -6.28 -27.91
C LEU A 485 11.50 -7.72 -28.38
N ALA A 486 12.77 -8.13 -28.35
CA ALA A 486 13.17 -9.47 -28.74
C ALA A 486 12.66 -10.55 -27.76
N ASN A 487 12.54 -10.23 -26.47
CA ASN A 487 12.00 -11.12 -25.47
C ASN A 487 10.49 -11.31 -25.68
N TRP A 488 9.74 -10.23 -25.90
CA TRP A 488 8.32 -10.29 -26.21
C TRP A 488 8.05 -11.13 -27.48
N ALA A 489 8.85 -10.91 -28.55
CA ALA A 489 8.74 -11.72 -29.77
C ALA A 489 8.98 -13.22 -29.51
N ALA A 490 9.96 -13.55 -28.69
CA ALA A 490 10.25 -14.94 -28.34
C ALA A 490 9.14 -15.57 -27.48
N GLU A 491 8.57 -14.82 -26.52
CA GLU A 491 7.46 -15.31 -25.68
C GLU A 491 6.18 -15.49 -26.50
N ILE A 492 5.89 -14.60 -27.46
CA ILE A 492 4.76 -14.75 -28.40
C ILE A 492 4.95 -16.00 -29.25
N ALA A 493 6.12 -16.20 -29.86
CA ALA A 493 6.40 -17.39 -30.66
C ALA A 493 6.25 -18.69 -29.85
N ARG A 494 6.56 -18.66 -28.56
CA ARG A 494 6.49 -19.81 -27.67
C ARG A 494 5.07 -20.08 -27.16
N PHE A 495 4.38 -19.03 -26.68
CA PHE A 495 3.13 -19.19 -25.92
C PHE A 495 1.86 -18.87 -26.72
N ALA A 496 1.95 -18.00 -27.70
CA ALA A 496 0.84 -17.56 -28.53
C ALA A 496 1.21 -17.48 -30.02
N PRO A 497 1.70 -18.57 -30.63
CA PRO A 497 2.17 -18.57 -32.02
C PRO A 497 1.04 -18.31 -33.06
N ASN A 498 -0.20 -18.35 -32.62
CA ASN A 498 -1.37 -17.97 -33.40
C ASN A 498 -1.46 -16.44 -33.65
N LEU A 499 -0.82 -15.59 -32.83
CA LEU A 499 -0.83 -14.15 -32.97
C LEU A 499 0.15 -13.70 -34.09
N ARG A 500 -0.37 -13.03 -35.10
CA ARG A 500 0.45 -12.40 -36.15
C ARG A 500 0.98 -11.06 -35.63
N MET A 501 2.32 -11.00 -35.38
CA MET A 501 2.97 -9.81 -34.87
C MET A 501 3.77 -9.07 -35.95
N LEU A 502 3.87 -7.73 -35.76
CA LEU A 502 4.74 -6.85 -36.50
C LEU A 502 5.64 -6.09 -35.52
N ILE A 503 6.96 -6.12 -35.71
CA ILE A 503 7.90 -5.36 -34.88
C ILE A 503 8.21 -4.03 -35.60
N ALA A 504 7.56 -2.96 -35.14
CA ALA A 504 7.74 -1.61 -35.65
C ALA A 504 8.93 -0.92 -34.93
N HIS A 505 10.14 -1.37 -35.26
CA HIS A 505 11.40 -0.84 -34.67
C HIS A 505 12.57 -1.00 -35.63
N THR A 506 13.53 -0.07 -35.60
CA THR A 506 14.70 -0.05 -36.47
C THR A 506 15.62 -1.27 -36.39
N SER A 507 15.47 -2.09 -35.34
CA SER A 507 16.17 -3.38 -35.22
C SER A 507 15.58 -4.50 -36.10
N ALA A 508 14.37 -4.36 -36.58
CA ALA A 508 13.66 -5.37 -37.39
C ALA A 508 13.24 -4.88 -38.78
N MET A 509 13.16 -3.58 -38.98
CA MET A 509 12.68 -2.96 -40.21
C MET A 509 13.45 -1.67 -40.53
N PRO A 510 13.80 -1.38 -41.80
CA PRO A 510 14.45 -0.14 -42.19
C PRO A 510 13.66 1.11 -41.79
N ALA A 511 14.38 2.20 -41.43
CA ALA A 511 13.75 3.44 -41.01
C ALA A 511 12.87 4.10 -42.08
N ALA A 512 13.21 3.94 -43.37
CA ALA A 512 12.41 4.43 -44.50
C ALA A 512 11.02 3.74 -44.56
N GLU A 513 11.01 2.41 -44.44
CA GLU A 513 9.79 1.60 -44.42
C GLU A 513 8.91 1.93 -43.22
N LEU A 514 9.53 2.13 -42.03
CA LEU A 514 8.83 2.51 -40.81
C LEU A 514 8.16 3.89 -40.93
N LYS A 515 8.76 4.82 -41.68
CA LYS A 515 8.23 6.17 -41.87
C LYS A 515 6.99 6.19 -42.79
N GLU A 516 7.00 5.33 -43.79
CA GLU A 516 5.97 5.26 -44.86
C GLU A 516 4.93 4.16 -44.62
N LEU A 517 4.95 3.52 -43.40
CA LEU A 517 4.06 2.42 -43.11
C LEU A 517 2.62 2.93 -43.02
N ASP A 518 1.80 2.47 -44.00
CA ASP A 518 0.37 2.80 -44.03
C ASP A 518 -0.41 1.94 -43.04
N PRO A 519 -1.30 2.51 -42.23
CA PRO A 519 -2.21 1.78 -41.36
C PRO A 519 -3.03 0.68 -42.08
N LEU A 520 -3.28 0.82 -43.35
CA LEU A 520 -3.94 -0.21 -44.19
C LEU A 520 -3.13 -1.50 -44.31
N ARG A 521 -1.80 -1.45 -44.19
CA ARG A 521 -0.93 -2.63 -44.16
C ARG A 521 -1.02 -3.41 -42.84
N LEU A 522 -1.72 -2.90 -41.84
CA LEU A 522 -1.97 -3.60 -40.57
C LEU A 522 -3.12 -4.62 -40.70
N THR A 523 -3.75 -4.73 -41.86
CA THR A 523 -4.78 -5.74 -42.13
C THR A 523 -4.20 -7.15 -41.94
N GLY A 524 -4.79 -7.88 -41.01
CA GLY A 524 -4.31 -9.23 -40.62
C GLY A 524 -3.16 -9.26 -39.61
N VAL A 525 -2.68 -8.11 -39.09
CA VAL A 525 -1.76 -8.04 -37.97
C VAL A 525 -2.58 -7.98 -36.67
N ASP A 526 -2.33 -8.89 -35.74
CA ASP A 526 -3.03 -8.93 -34.44
C ASP A 526 -2.33 -8.02 -33.42
N LEU A 527 -1.01 -7.91 -33.49
CA LEU A 527 -0.19 -7.17 -32.52
C LEU A 527 0.98 -6.42 -33.20
N VAL A 528 1.07 -5.13 -33.01
CA VAL A 528 2.24 -4.32 -33.34
C VAL A 528 3.07 -4.13 -32.05
N ILE A 529 4.37 -4.40 -32.17
CA ILE A 529 5.32 -4.24 -31.04
C ILE A 529 6.27 -3.11 -31.40
N THR A 530 6.44 -2.15 -30.47
CA THR A 530 7.31 -0.99 -30.69
C THR A 530 8.00 -0.55 -29.40
N SER A 531 8.96 0.39 -29.51
CA SER A 531 9.60 0.99 -28.34
C SER A 531 9.04 2.38 -28.03
N TYR A 532 9.21 2.85 -26.78
CA TYR A 532 8.86 4.21 -26.37
C TYR A 532 9.54 5.29 -27.22
N GLY A 533 10.79 5.05 -27.66
CA GLY A 533 11.52 5.93 -28.56
C GLY A 533 10.92 5.97 -29.97
N SER A 534 10.53 4.81 -30.50
CA SER A 534 9.85 4.68 -31.79
C SER A 534 8.46 5.31 -31.78
N LEU A 535 7.70 5.12 -30.71
CA LEU A 535 6.38 5.74 -30.54
C LEU A 535 6.44 7.28 -30.63
N SER A 536 7.50 7.90 -30.12
CA SER A 536 7.69 9.35 -30.19
C SER A 536 8.20 9.82 -31.56
N ARG A 537 8.73 8.92 -32.39
CA ARG A 537 9.34 9.23 -33.68
C ARG A 537 8.38 9.03 -34.84
N TRP A 538 7.54 7.99 -34.78
CA TRP A 538 6.67 7.59 -35.90
C TRP A 538 5.22 7.99 -35.62
N THR A 539 4.74 9.05 -36.28
CA THR A 539 3.41 9.65 -36.04
C THR A 539 2.26 8.71 -36.37
N TRP A 540 2.43 7.78 -37.32
CA TRP A 540 1.39 6.83 -37.69
C TRP A 540 1.00 5.92 -36.52
N LEU A 541 1.95 5.58 -35.62
CA LEU A 541 1.67 4.82 -34.40
C LEU A 541 0.70 5.55 -33.46
N GLN A 542 0.75 6.89 -33.45
CA GLN A 542 -0.14 7.72 -32.61
C GLN A 542 -1.51 7.94 -33.30
N ASN A 543 -1.53 7.99 -34.63
CA ASN A 543 -2.73 8.26 -35.40
C ASN A 543 -3.56 7.00 -35.71
N ALA A 544 -2.98 5.81 -35.59
CA ALA A 544 -3.68 4.55 -35.76
C ALA A 544 -4.66 4.27 -34.62
N ARG A 545 -5.76 3.56 -34.95
CA ARG A 545 -6.76 3.15 -33.96
C ARG A 545 -6.46 1.75 -33.47
N TRP A 546 -6.15 1.65 -32.17
CA TRP A 546 -5.78 0.40 -31.53
C TRP A 546 -6.95 -0.24 -30.77
N ARG A 547 -7.06 -1.58 -30.82
CA ARG A 547 -8.01 -2.32 -29.98
C ARG A 547 -7.59 -2.24 -28.52
N VAL A 548 -6.34 -2.60 -28.25
CA VAL A 548 -5.71 -2.52 -26.92
C VAL A 548 -4.34 -1.89 -27.07
N ALA A 549 -4.01 -0.93 -26.22
CA ALA A 549 -2.65 -0.41 -26.09
C ALA A 549 -2.05 -0.90 -24.76
N VAL A 550 -0.96 -1.65 -24.83
CA VAL A 550 -0.25 -2.18 -23.67
C VAL A 550 1.08 -1.44 -23.51
N LEU A 551 1.33 -0.88 -22.35
CA LEU A 551 2.63 -0.29 -22.00
C LEU A 551 3.34 -1.20 -21.00
N ASP A 552 4.48 -1.75 -21.39
CA ASP A 552 5.34 -2.55 -20.50
C ASP A 552 6.40 -1.67 -19.83
N GLU A 553 6.75 -1.97 -18.59
CA GLU A 553 7.62 -1.16 -17.74
C GLU A 553 7.18 0.32 -17.72
N ALA A 554 5.93 0.53 -17.29
CA ALA A 554 5.25 1.83 -17.36
C ALA A 554 5.89 2.95 -16.55
N GLN A 555 6.90 2.67 -15.72
CA GLN A 555 7.74 3.71 -15.17
C GLN A 555 8.38 4.62 -16.22
N ALA A 556 8.43 4.19 -17.48
CA ALA A 556 8.86 5.02 -18.60
C ALA A 556 7.98 6.26 -18.86
N ILE A 557 6.71 6.24 -18.40
CA ILE A 557 5.76 7.34 -18.55
C ILE A 557 5.48 8.13 -17.25
N LYS A 558 6.27 7.93 -16.21
CA LYS A 558 6.08 8.61 -14.92
C LYS A 558 6.21 10.14 -14.99
N ASN A 559 7.06 10.66 -15.87
CA ASN A 559 7.22 12.10 -16.06
C ASN A 559 6.24 12.66 -17.10
N PRO A 560 5.22 13.45 -16.68
CA PRO A 560 4.20 13.97 -17.60
C PRO A 560 4.75 14.87 -18.70
N GLY A 561 5.86 15.57 -18.46
CA GLY A 561 6.50 16.49 -19.41
C GLY A 561 7.34 15.81 -20.50
N ALA A 562 7.67 14.52 -20.34
CA ALA A 562 8.51 13.80 -21.28
C ALA A 562 7.82 13.58 -22.65
N LYS A 563 8.58 13.64 -23.74
CA LYS A 563 8.05 13.36 -25.09
C LYS A 563 7.43 11.97 -25.20
N GLN A 564 8.03 10.97 -24.58
CA GLN A 564 7.55 9.59 -24.54
C GLN A 564 6.18 9.48 -23.85
N THR A 565 6.00 10.16 -22.73
CA THR A 565 4.74 10.20 -21.98
C THR A 565 3.63 10.85 -22.81
N ARG A 566 3.92 11.99 -23.45
CA ARG A 566 2.96 12.67 -24.34
C ARG A 566 2.57 11.80 -25.52
N GLY A 567 3.54 11.13 -26.16
CA GLY A 567 3.26 10.20 -27.25
C GLY A 567 2.41 9.00 -26.83
N ALA A 568 2.66 8.44 -25.64
CA ALA A 568 1.83 7.36 -25.10
C ALA A 568 0.39 7.81 -24.79
N LYS A 569 0.22 8.98 -24.17
CA LYS A 569 -1.11 9.53 -23.85
C LYS A 569 -1.93 9.93 -25.08
N ALA A 570 -1.28 10.24 -26.19
CA ALA A 570 -1.94 10.57 -27.46
C ALA A 570 -2.51 9.35 -28.20
N LEU A 571 -2.21 8.12 -27.78
CA LEU A 571 -2.70 6.91 -28.44
C LEU A 571 -4.23 6.83 -28.41
N ASP A 572 -4.85 6.54 -29.59
CA ASP A 572 -6.26 6.21 -29.67
C ASP A 572 -6.45 4.69 -29.51
N ALA A 573 -6.83 4.25 -28.31
CA ALA A 573 -7.02 2.84 -27.98
C ALA A 573 -8.35 2.61 -27.26
N GLY A 574 -9.01 1.50 -27.60
CA GLY A 574 -10.26 1.09 -26.95
C GLY A 574 -10.06 0.73 -25.48
N THR A 575 -8.95 0.06 -25.18
CA THR A 575 -8.53 -0.26 -23.81
C THR A 575 -7.04 0.04 -23.65
N ARG A 576 -6.66 0.56 -22.51
CA ARG A 576 -5.28 0.92 -22.19
C ARG A 576 -4.81 0.13 -20.97
N ILE A 577 -3.76 -0.68 -21.15
CA ILE A 577 -3.22 -1.57 -20.14
C ILE A 577 -1.79 -1.14 -19.82
N VAL A 578 -1.46 -1.12 -18.55
CA VAL A 578 -0.13 -0.83 -18.03
C VAL A 578 0.38 -2.05 -17.28
N LEU A 579 1.62 -2.44 -17.57
CA LEU A 579 2.36 -3.47 -16.85
C LEU A 579 3.48 -2.80 -16.04
N THR A 580 3.51 -3.06 -14.75
CA THR A 580 4.57 -2.56 -13.87
C THR A 580 4.74 -3.52 -12.68
N GLY A 581 5.94 -3.60 -12.10
CA GLY A 581 6.13 -4.29 -10.81
C GLY A 581 5.89 -3.36 -9.62
N THR A 582 5.91 -2.05 -9.86
CA THR A 582 5.82 -1.00 -8.84
C THR A 582 4.95 0.15 -9.36
N PRO A 583 3.62 0.11 -9.13
CA PRO A 583 2.70 1.15 -9.63
C PRO A 583 2.93 2.52 -8.97
N VAL A 584 3.44 2.53 -7.76
CA VAL A 584 3.92 3.72 -7.04
C VAL A 584 5.34 3.44 -6.58
N GLU A 585 6.31 3.96 -7.30
CA GLU A 585 7.73 3.71 -6.99
C GLU A 585 8.27 4.77 -6.03
N ASN A 586 8.06 6.06 -6.34
CA ASN A 586 8.67 7.16 -5.62
C ASN A 586 7.71 8.30 -5.25
N ARG A 587 6.65 8.55 -6.03
CA ARG A 587 5.76 9.71 -5.87
C ARG A 587 4.33 9.38 -6.23
N LEU A 588 3.37 10.03 -5.56
CA LEU A 588 1.95 9.99 -5.98
C LEU A 588 1.75 10.54 -7.40
N SER A 589 2.61 11.45 -7.87
CA SER A 589 2.59 11.93 -9.25
C SER A 589 2.83 10.83 -10.29
N ASP A 590 3.56 9.77 -9.91
CA ASP A 590 3.79 8.62 -10.79
C ASP A 590 2.48 7.85 -11.00
N LEU A 591 1.73 7.65 -9.92
CA LEU A 591 0.38 7.07 -9.97
C LEU A 591 -0.56 7.92 -10.85
N TRP A 592 -0.54 9.25 -10.68
CA TRP A 592 -1.34 10.13 -11.52
C TRP A 592 -1.02 9.95 -13.00
N SER A 593 0.26 9.89 -13.38
CA SER A 593 0.65 9.76 -14.80
C SER A 593 0.22 8.42 -15.41
N ILE A 594 0.28 7.33 -14.64
CA ILE A 594 -0.21 6.00 -15.02
C ILE A 594 -1.73 6.03 -15.22
N PHE A 595 -2.46 6.60 -14.25
CA PHE A 595 -3.92 6.67 -14.32
C PHE A 595 -4.42 7.66 -15.37
N ASP A 596 -3.71 8.73 -15.64
CA ASP A 596 -4.04 9.65 -16.73
C ASP A 596 -3.87 9.00 -18.11
N PHE A 597 -3.02 7.97 -18.23
CA PHE A 597 -2.96 7.12 -19.41
C PHE A 597 -4.09 6.08 -19.41
N THR A 598 -4.28 5.29 -18.34
CA THR A 598 -5.27 4.20 -18.32
C THR A 598 -6.70 4.71 -18.23
N HIS A 599 -6.95 5.72 -17.41
CA HIS A 599 -8.27 6.30 -17.10
C HIS A 599 -8.20 7.83 -17.14
N PRO A 600 -8.13 8.45 -18.30
CA PRO A 600 -8.06 9.91 -18.41
C PRO A 600 -9.20 10.58 -17.63
N GLY A 601 -8.85 11.57 -16.81
CA GLY A 601 -9.82 12.34 -16.01
C GLY A 601 -10.22 11.70 -14.66
N LEU A 602 -9.95 10.41 -14.40
CA LEU A 602 -10.32 9.76 -13.13
C LEU A 602 -9.69 10.44 -11.90
N LEU A 603 -8.41 10.79 -12.00
CA LEU A 603 -7.69 11.51 -10.95
C LEU A 603 -7.67 13.03 -11.14
N GLY A 604 -8.50 13.57 -12.04
CA GLY A 604 -8.54 15.00 -12.36
C GLY A 604 -7.26 15.52 -13.03
N SER A 605 -7.11 16.85 -13.10
CA SER A 605 -5.89 17.46 -13.64
C SER A 605 -4.69 17.26 -12.68
N ASN A 606 -3.45 17.33 -13.20
CA ASN A 606 -2.25 17.22 -12.38
C ASN A 606 -2.22 18.24 -11.22
N LYS A 607 -2.66 19.47 -11.47
CA LYS A 607 -2.75 20.53 -10.45
C LYS A 607 -3.76 20.16 -9.34
N ALA A 608 -4.94 19.69 -9.73
CA ALA A 608 -5.98 19.26 -8.79
C ALA A 608 -5.53 18.03 -7.97
N PHE A 609 -4.91 17.04 -8.63
CA PHE A 609 -4.38 15.86 -7.96
C PHE A 609 -3.26 16.20 -6.96
N THR A 610 -2.34 17.11 -7.31
CA THR A 610 -1.26 17.53 -6.41
C THR A 610 -1.83 18.21 -5.16
N ALA A 611 -2.85 19.06 -5.32
CA ALA A 611 -3.54 19.69 -4.18
C ALA A 611 -4.28 18.66 -3.31
N PHE A 612 -4.94 17.67 -3.93
CA PHE A 612 -5.61 16.57 -3.26
C PHE A 612 -4.63 15.70 -2.48
N ALA A 613 -3.53 15.28 -3.11
CA ALA A 613 -2.49 14.47 -2.48
C ALA A 613 -1.89 15.17 -1.25
N ARG A 614 -1.65 16.50 -1.33
CA ARG A 614 -1.17 17.29 -0.19
C ARG A 614 -2.16 17.29 0.98
N ARG A 615 -3.45 17.41 0.72
CA ARG A 615 -4.49 17.33 1.77
C ARG A 615 -4.55 15.94 2.41
N LEU A 616 -4.48 14.87 1.60
CA LEU A 616 -4.44 13.51 2.11
C LEU A 616 -3.21 13.28 3.02
N SER A 617 -2.05 13.82 2.63
CA SER A 617 -0.85 13.78 3.47
C SER A 617 -1.02 14.53 4.79
N GLN A 618 -1.66 15.70 4.78
CA GLN A 618 -1.91 16.48 5.99
C GLN A 618 -2.90 15.81 6.94
N SER A 619 -3.94 15.16 6.39
CA SER A 619 -4.93 14.43 7.18
C SER A 619 -4.50 13.01 7.58
N GLY A 620 -3.45 12.46 6.96
CA GLY A 620 -3.04 11.07 7.10
C GLY A 620 -4.04 10.03 6.54
N ASN A 621 -5.10 10.48 5.88
CA ASN A 621 -6.17 9.61 5.37
C ASN A 621 -6.11 9.48 3.85
N PHE A 622 -5.62 8.35 3.35
CA PHE A 622 -5.52 8.01 1.93
C PHE A 622 -6.66 7.12 1.41
N ALA A 623 -7.67 6.82 2.23
CA ALA A 623 -8.78 5.96 1.84
C ALA A 623 -9.49 6.41 0.54
N PRO A 624 -9.81 7.71 0.33
CA PRO A 624 -10.46 8.16 -0.89
C PRO A 624 -9.67 7.85 -2.16
N LEU A 625 -8.35 8.01 -2.11
CA LEU A 625 -7.47 7.69 -3.25
C LEU A 625 -7.41 6.17 -3.49
N ARG A 626 -7.28 5.38 -2.40
CA ARG A 626 -7.23 3.91 -2.50
C ARG A 626 -8.51 3.34 -3.11
N GLU A 627 -9.67 3.75 -2.60
CA GLU A 627 -10.97 3.29 -3.13
C GLU A 627 -11.18 3.68 -4.59
N LEU A 628 -10.65 4.84 -4.99
CA LEU A 628 -10.76 5.32 -6.37
C LEU A 628 -9.92 4.50 -7.35
N VAL A 629 -8.71 4.07 -6.97
CA VAL A 629 -7.78 3.37 -7.89
C VAL A 629 -7.86 1.85 -7.80
N ARG A 630 -8.32 1.31 -6.67
CA ARG A 630 -8.37 -0.11 -6.37
C ARG A 630 -9.02 -1.00 -7.42
N PRO A 631 -10.18 -0.66 -8.02
CA PRO A 631 -10.82 -1.53 -9.02
C PRO A 631 -9.98 -1.78 -10.27
N TYR A 632 -9.00 -0.93 -10.54
CA TYR A 632 -8.23 -0.90 -11.78
C TYR A 632 -6.77 -1.34 -11.60
N ILE A 633 -6.38 -1.73 -10.37
CA ILE A 633 -5.05 -2.27 -10.07
C ILE A 633 -5.19 -3.71 -9.60
N LEU A 634 -4.49 -4.61 -10.26
CA LEU A 634 -4.32 -5.99 -9.79
C LEU A 634 -2.85 -6.18 -9.42
N ARG A 635 -2.59 -6.45 -8.13
CA ARG A 635 -1.25 -6.64 -7.59
C ARG A 635 -1.20 -7.89 -6.72
N ARG A 636 -0.28 -8.80 -7.05
CA ARG A 636 -0.02 -10.03 -6.28
C ARG A 636 1.46 -10.09 -5.95
N LEU A 637 1.75 -10.55 -4.74
CA LEU A 637 3.11 -10.61 -4.19
C LEU A 637 3.65 -12.03 -4.30
N LYS A 638 4.93 -12.18 -4.60
CA LYS A 638 5.63 -13.48 -4.59
C LYS A 638 5.74 -14.08 -3.18
N THR A 639 5.69 -13.23 -2.16
CA THR A 639 5.73 -13.64 -0.75
C THR A 639 4.42 -14.26 -0.27
N ASP A 640 3.35 -14.09 -1.01
CA ASP A 640 2.06 -14.69 -0.69
C ASP A 640 2.01 -16.16 -1.14
N LYS A 641 2.18 -17.07 -0.18
CA LYS A 641 2.14 -18.52 -0.42
C LYS A 641 0.79 -19.02 -0.93
N SER A 642 -0.31 -18.24 -0.74
CA SER A 642 -1.61 -18.57 -1.32
C SER A 642 -1.66 -18.31 -2.83
N VAL A 643 -0.84 -17.40 -3.33
CA VAL A 643 -0.69 -17.10 -4.75
C VAL A 643 0.29 -18.07 -5.42
N ILE A 644 1.44 -18.29 -4.78
CA ILE A 644 2.52 -19.15 -5.30
C ILE A 644 3.17 -19.93 -4.18
N ALA A 645 2.79 -21.19 -4.03
CA ALA A 645 3.28 -22.07 -2.97
C ALA A 645 4.67 -22.66 -3.26
N ASP A 646 5.05 -22.79 -4.53
CA ASP A 646 6.23 -23.52 -4.99
C ASP A 646 7.47 -22.66 -5.26
N LEU A 647 7.42 -21.37 -4.94
CA LEU A 647 8.60 -20.52 -5.01
C LEU A 647 9.44 -20.72 -3.72
N PRO A 648 10.75 -21.02 -3.84
CA PRO A 648 11.65 -21.16 -2.69
C PRO A 648 11.81 -19.80 -1.97
N ASP A 649 12.52 -19.82 -0.84
CA ASP A 649 12.71 -18.60 -0.05
C ASP A 649 13.81 -17.70 -0.63
N LYS A 650 13.68 -16.41 -0.41
CA LYS A 650 14.67 -15.39 -0.72
C LYS A 650 15.16 -14.80 0.60
N MET A 651 16.48 -14.83 0.81
CA MET A 651 17.14 -14.23 1.97
C MET A 651 18.07 -13.11 1.49
N GLU A 652 17.91 -11.90 2.05
CA GLU A 652 18.76 -10.75 1.76
C GLU A 652 19.70 -10.48 2.94
N LEU A 653 20.99 -10.36 2.65
CA LEU A 653 22.03 -10.14 3.65
C LEU A 653 22.83 -8.89 3.27
N LYS A 654 23.04 -8.00 4.24
CA LYS A 654 24.02 -6.91 4.09
C LYS A 654 25.40 -7.47 4.34
N ALA A 655 26.24 -7.47 3.34
CA ALA A 655 27.63 -7.86 3.45
C ALA A 655 28.46 -6.58 3.65
N PHE A 656 28.81 -6.31 4.89
CA PHE A 656 29.65 -5.17 5.21
C PHE A 656 31.08 -5.42 4.78
N CYS A 657 31.69 -4.39 4.18
CA CYS A 657 33.07 -4.41 3.69
C CYS A 657 33.85 -3.28 4.37
N HIS A 658 35.14 -3.51 4.56
CA HIS A 658 36.08 -2.49 5.06
C HIS A 658 36.76 -1.79 3.90
N LEU A 659 37.34 -0.62 4.15
CA LEU A 659 38.24 0.03 3.21
C LEU A 659 39.67 -0.46 3.47
N SER A 660 40.40 -0.77 2.41
CA SER A 660 41.85 -0.92 2.52
C SER A 660 42.52 0.41 2.93
N PRO A 661 43.72 0.40 3.51
CA PRO A 661 44.44 1.63 3.82
C PRO A 661 44.58 2.57 2.62
N VAL A 662 44.80 1.99 1.43
CA VAL A 662 44.90 2.76 0.17
C VAL A 662 43.58 3.40 -0.19
N GLN A 663 42.45 2.62 -0.09
CA GLN A 663 41.11 3.18 -0.31
C GLN A 663 40.80 4.30 0.66
N ALA A 664 41.09 4.13 1.95
CA ALA A 664 40.79 5.14 2.97
C ALA A 664 41.55 6.45 2.73
N ALA A 665 42.86 6.36 2.38
CA ALA A 665 43.68 7.53 2.07
C ALA A 665 43.17 8.29 0.83
N LEU A 666 42.85 7.57 -0.25
CA LEU A 666 42.30 8.18 -1.48
C LEU A 666 40.89 8.76 -1.22
N TYR A 667 40.07 8.12 -0.40
CA TYR A 667 38.76 8.62 -0.05
C TYR A 667 38.84 9.94 0.73
N GLN A 668 39.70 10.02 1.75
CA GLN A 668 39.96 11.27 2.50
C GLN A 668 40.46 12.39 1.60
N ARG A 669 41.38 12.08 0.68
CA ARG A 669 41.84 13.05 -0.30
C ARG A 669 40.69 13.56 -1.18
N ALA A 670 39.83 12.66 -1.66
CA ALA A 670 38.67 13.02 -2.48
C ALA A 670 37.68 13.91 -1.72
N VAL A 671 37.50 13.71 -0.40
CA VAL A 671 36.64 14.57 0.46
C VAL A 671 37.21 16.00 0.51
N LYS A 672 38.54 16.16 0.71
CA LYS A 672 39.19 17.48 0.72
C LYS A 672 39.09 18.19 -0.65
N GLU A 673 39.34 17.45 -1.74
CA GLU A 673 39.19 17.99 -3.09
C GLU A 673 37.74 18.44 -3.39
N LEU A 674 36.74 17.74 -2.85
CA LEU A 674 35.34 18.15 -2.97
C LEU A 674 35.09 19.46 -2.20
N GLU A 675 35.56 19.57 -0.95
CA GLU A 675 35.42 20.76 -0.11
C GLU A 675 36.00 22.01 -0.79
N GLU A 676 37.20 21.88 -1.34
CA GLU A 676 37.87 22.94 -2.11
C GLU A 676 37.09 23.31 -3.38
N SER A 677 36.56 22.29 -4.10
CA SER A 677 35.78 22.49 -5.33
C SER A 677 34.44 23.17 -5.09
N LEU A 678 33.79 22.90 -3.95
CA LEU A 678 32.50 23.51 -3.55
C LEU A 678 32.71 24.98 -3.17
N SER A 679 33.82 25.31 -2.49
CA SER A 679 34.17 26.69 -2.09
C SER A 679 34.42 27.60 -3.29
N GLY A 680 34.81 27.05 -4.45
CA GLY A 680 35.06 27.80 -5.69
C GLY A 680 33.90 27.92 -6.65
N SER A 681 32.79 27.24 -6.40
CA SER A 681 31.65 27.16 -7.36
C SER A 681 30.65 28.29 -7.14
N GLN A 682 30.56 29.24 -8.09
CA GLN A 682 29.62 30.38 -8.01
C GLN A 682 28.24 30.13 -8.67
N LYS A 683 28.08 29.06 -9.47
CA LYS A 683 26.84 28.80 -10.22
C LYS A 683 26.20 27.47 -9.83
N ASP A 684 24.91 27.47 -9.69
CA ASP A 684 24.11 26.30 -9.25
C ASP A 684 24.27 25.08 -10.19
N ILE A 685 24.40 25.29 -11.49
CA ILE A 685 24.57 24.20 -12.48
C ILE A 685 25.99 23.59 -12.37
N GLU A 686 27.03 24.40 -12.19
CA GLU A 686 28.42 23.95 -12.01
C GLU A 686 28.54 23.14 -10.72
N ARG A 687 27.93 23.62 -9.63
CA ARG A 687 27.83 22.95 -8.33
C ARG A 687 27.21 21.56 -8.46
N LYS A 688 26.07 21.46 -9.13
CA LYS A 688 25.40 20.15 -9.35
C LYS A 688 26.30 19.17 -10.12
N GLY A 689 27.03 19.65 -11.11
CA GLY A 689 27.97 18.83 -11.86
C GLY A 689 29.12 18.31 -11.01
N VAL A 690 29.72 19.19 -10.17
CA VAL A 690 30.81 18.84 -9.23
C VAL A 690 30.33 17.78 -8.25
N VAL A 691 29.17 17.99 -7.61
CA VAL A 691 28.56 17.05 -6.64
C VAL A 691 28.39 15.65 -7.27
N LEU A 692 27.75 15.56 -8.43
CA LEU A 692 27.53 14.27 -9.10
C LEU A 692 28.87 13.57 -9.45
N LYS A 693 29.86 14.31 -9.92
CA LYS A 693 31.19 13.79 -10.25
C LYS A 693 31.86 13.16 -9.02
N TYR A 694 31.85 13.84 -7.87
CA TYR A 694 32.49 13.33 -6.67
C TYR A 694 31.70 12.17 -6.02
N LEU A 695 30.38 12.21 -6.05
CA LEU A 695 29.55 11.08 -5.58
C LEU A 695 29.88 9.80 -6.36
N MET A 696 30.03 9.88 -7.68
CA MET A 696 30.45 8.72 -8.49
C MET A 696 31.86 8.28 -8.15
N ARG A 697 32.77 9.22 -7.92
CA ARG A 697 34.14 8.95 -7.50
C ARG A 697 34.19 8.18 -6.18
N PHE A 698 33.46 8.61 -5.15
CA PHE A 698 33.45 7.91 -3.86
C PHE A 698 32.97 6.46 -4.01
N LYS A 699 31.96 6.21 -4.84
CA LYS A 699 31.50 4.84 -5.13
C LYS A 699 32.54 4.01 -5.88
N GLN A 700 33.27 4.60 -6.83
CA GLN A 700 34.38 3.95 -7.51
C GLN A 700 35.51 3.58 -6.53
N LEU A 701 35.87 4.49 -5.62
CA LEU A 701 36.86 4.23 -4.56
C LEU A 701 36.41 3.11 -3.61
N CYS A 702 35.13 3.07 -3.23
CA CYS A 702 34.57 1.94 -2.44
C CYS A 702 34.68 0.60 -3.16
N ASN A 703 34.64 0.58 -4.50
CA ASN A 703 34.80 -0.66 -5.26
C ASN A 703 36.28 -1.07 -5.32
N HIS A 704 37.14 -0.20 -5.87
CA HIS A 704 38.60 -0.49 -6.00
C HIS A 704 39.37 0.79 -6.31
N PRO A 705 40.57 1.00 -5.75
CA PRO A 705 41.43 2.17 -6.07
C PRO A 705 41.67 2.32 -7.57
N SER A 706 41.98 1.23 -8.25
CA SER A 706 42.29 1.24 -9.69
C SER A 706 41.12 1.64 -10.58
N GLN A 707 39.88 1.53 -10.08
CA GLN A 707 38.71 2.04 -10.80
C GLN A 707 38.74 3.58 -10.91
N TRP A 708 39.31 4.24 -9.91
CA TRP A 708 39.50 5.68 -9.92
C TRP A 708 40.77 6.10 -10.63
N LEU A 709 41.88 5.40 -10.32
CA LEU A 709 43.21 5.77 -10.81
C LEU A 709 43.39 5.44 -12.30
N GLY A 710 42.67 4.43 -12.81
CA GLY A 710 42.77 3.95 -14.19
C GLY A 710 44.11 3.24 -14.50
N ASP A 711 44.83 2.78 -13.45
CA ASP A 711 46.16 2.16 -13.54
C ASP A 711 46.15 0.68 -13.97
N GLY A 712 44.95 0.05 -13.96
CA GLY A 712 44.77 -1.35 -14.35
C GLY A 712 45.25 -2.39 -13.32
N GLY A 713 45.64 -1.96 -12.11
CA GLY A 713 46.28 -2.81 -11.10
C GLY A 713 45.38 -3.86 -10.49
N TRP A 714 44.10 -3.58 -10.20
CA TRP A 714 43.04 -4.44 -9.65
C TRP A 714 43.49 -5.52 -8.68
N ALA A 715 44.46 -5.22 -7.81
CA ALA A 715 44.96 -6.17 -6.81
C ALA A 715 43.91 -6.39 -5.71
N GLU A 716 43.65 -7.65 -5.37
CA GLU A 716 42.65 -8.01 -4.37
C GLU A 716 42.85 -7.33 -3.01
N GLY A 717 44.10 -7.31 -2.52
CA GLY A 717 44.46 -6.70 -1.24
C GLY A 717 44.18 -5.21 -1.12
N ASP A 718 43.93 -4.53 -2.24
CA ASP A 718 43.63 -3.12 -2.30
C ASP A 718 42.13 -2.81 -2.15
N SER A 719 41.30 -3.85 -2.08
CA SER A 719 39.82 -3.68 -1.96
C SER A 719 39.16 -4.62 -0.96
N GLY A 720 38.54 -4.06 0.08
CA GLY A 720 37.74 -4.87 1.01
C GLY A 720 36.55 -5.57 0.36
N LYS A 721 35.97 -5.01 -0.72
CA LYS A 721 34.90 -5.68 -1.48
C LYS A 721 35.40 -6.89 -2.23
N PHE A 722 36.62 -6.88 -2.80
CA PHE A 722 37.20 -8.05 -3.47
C PHE A 722 37.51 -9.13 -2.45
N ALA A 723 38.05 -8.77 -1.28
CA ALA A 723 38.28 -9.73 -0.19
C ALA A 723 36.95 -10.39 0.25
N ARG A 724 35.89 -9.61 0.48
CA ARG A 724 34.57 -10.14 0.85
C ARG A 724 33.94 -10.99 -0.25
N LEU A 725 34.15 -10.60 -1.50
CA LEU A 725 33.67 -11.38 -2.65
C LEU A 725 34.35 -12.73 -2.74
N ARG A 726 35.66 -12.81 -2.42
CA ARG A 726 36.40 -14.08 -2.35
C ARG A 726 35.76 -15.05 -1.37
N GLU A 727 35.53 -14.59 -0.13
CA GLU A 727 34.94 -15.44 0.91
C GLU A 727 33.62 -16.06 0.45
N ILE A 728 32.74 -15.24 -0.15
CA ILE A 728 31.45 -15.70 -0.66
C ILE A 728 31.64 -16.64 -1.86
N ALA A 729 32.53 -16.30 -2.80
CA ALA A 729 32.75 -17.06 -4.02
C ALA A 729 33.36 -18.45 -3.74
N GLU A 730 34.27 -18.57 -2.76
CA GLU A 730 34.84 -19.84 -2.30
C GLU A 730 33.75 -20.77 -1.74
N VAL A 731 32.81 -20.23 -0.93
CA VAL A 731 31.67 -21.01 -0.43
C VAL A 731 30.77 -21.48 -1.58
N VAL A 732 30.48 -20.62 -2.54
CA VAL A 732 29.66 -20.92 -3.70
C VAL A 732 30.33 -21.97 -4.59
N ALA A 733 31.64 -21.83 -4.81
CA ALA A 733 32.43 -22.78 -5.58
C ALA A 733 32.49 -24.15 -4.92
N ALA A 734 32.68 -24.21 -3.58
CA ALA A 734 32.69 -25.47 -2.82
C ALA A 734 31.36 -26.21 -2.88
N LYS A 735 30.22 -25.45 -2.93
CA LYS A 735 28.87 -26.02 -3.08
C LYS A 735 28.48 -26.32 -4.51
N GLN A 736 29.31 -25.99 -5.50
CA GLN A 736 29.01 -26.12 -6.93
C GLN A 736 27.73 -25.38 -7.32
N GLU A 737 27.45 -24.24 -6.70
CA GLU A 737 26.32 -23.37 -6.99
C GLU A 737 26.70 -22.28 -7.98
N LYS A 738 25.67 -21.62 -8.57
CA LYS A 738 25.89 -20.57 -9.55
C LYS A 738 25.61 -19.20 -8.93
N MET A 739 26.41 -18.21 -9.34
CA MET A 739 26.35 -16.85 -8.80
C MET A 739 26.16 -15.81 -9.88
N LEU A 740 25.31 -14.80 -9.61
CA LEU A 740 25.20 -13.55 -10.35
C LEU A 740 25.91 -12.44 -9.59
N VAL A 741 26.71 -11.64 -10.28
CA VAL A 741 27.35 -10.46 -9.71
C VAL A 741 26.91 -9.22 -10.51
N PHE A 742 26.21 -8.30 -9.85
CA PHE A 742 25.75 -7.06 -10.45
C PHE A 742 26.64 -5.89 -10.01
N THR A 743 27.01 -5.05 -10.99
CA THR A 743 27.70 -3.78 -10.76
C THR A 743 27.10 -2.68 -11.63
N GLN A 744 27.10 -1.43 -11.14
CA GLN A 744 26.63 -0.29 -11.94
C GLN A 744 27.68 0.15 -12.99
N PHE A 745 28.94 -0.20 -12.79
CA PHE A 745 30.07 0.25 -13.60
C PHE A 745 30.48 -0.79 -14.65
N ARG A 746 30.51 -0.38 -15.93
CA ARG A 746 30.89 -1.26 -17.03
C ARG A 746 32.36 -1.67 -16.90
N GLU A 747 33.23 -0.72 -16.54
CA GLU A 747 34.68 -0.91 -16.42
C GLU A 747 35.06 -1.96 -15.36
N THR A 748 34.20 -2.18 -14.35
CA THR A 748 34.45 -3.15 -13.29
C THR A 748 34.08 -4.59 -13.72
N THR A 749 33.28 -4.78 -14.79
CA THR A 749 32.79 -6.11 -15.16
C THR A 749 33.89 -7.07 -15.58
N ALA A 750 34.91 -6.63 -16.35
CA ALA A 750 36.01 -7.47 -16.79
C ALA A 750 36.96 -7.84 -15.64
N PRO A 751 37.39 -6.88 -14.76
CA PRO A 751 38.23 -7.21 -13.59
C PRO A 751 37.52 -8.17 -12.62
N LEU A 752 36.19 -7.99 -12.35
CA LEU A 752 35.44 -8.92 -11.53
C LEU A 752 35.39 -10.33 -12.13
N SER A 753 35.22 -10.41 -13.46
CA SER A 753 35.22 -11.72 -14.13
C SER A 753 36.58 -12.39 -14.05
N ALA A 754 37.67 -11.66 -14.28
CA ALA A 754 39.01 -12.22 -14.15
C ALA A 754 39.32 -12.70 -12.73
N PHE A 755 38.95 -11.91 -11.73
CA PHE A 755 39.09 -12.26 -10.32
C PHE A 755 38.31 -13.54 -9.97
N LEU A 756 37.02 -13.60 -10.33
CA LEU A 756 36.19 -14.77 -10.08
C LEU A 756 36.67 -16.00 -10.84
N GLY A 757 37.23 -15.82 -12.05
CA GLY A 757 37.87 -16.90 -12.82
C GLY A 757 39.02 -17.56 -12.05
N GLY A 758 39.82 -16.76 -11.33
CA GLY A 758 40.85 -17.26 -10.40
C GLY A 758 40.28 -18.03 -9.22
N VAL A 759 39.17 -17.58 -8.63
CA VAL A 759 38.55 -18.26 -7.47
C VAL A 759 37.86 -19.56 -7.87
N PHE A 760 37.09 -19.56 -8.95
CA PHE A 760 36.33 -20.72 -9.41
C PHE A 760 37.19 -21.70 -10.23
N GLY A 761 38.40 -21.29 -10.62
CA GLY A 761 39.26 -22.08 -11.53
C GLY A 761 38.65 -22.27 -12.93
N ARG A 762 37.64 -21.49 -13.30
CA ARG A 762 36.91 -21.57 -14.57
C ARG A 762 36.40 -20.18 -14.97
N GLU A 763 36.33 -19.97 -16.29
CA GLU A 763 35.77 -18.73 -16.82
C GLU A 763 34.25 -18.69 -16.70
N GLY A 764 33.71 -17.55 -16.26
CA GLY A 764 32.31 -17.25 -16.29
C GLY A 764 31.92 -16.37 -17.49
N LEU A 765 30.76 -15.75 -17.38
CA LEU A 765 30.21 -14.90 -18.44
C LEU A 765 30.15 -13.44 -18.02
N VAL A 766 30.20 -12.53 -19.04
CA VAL A 766 30.08 -11.08 -18.83
C VAL A 766 29.02 -10.53 -19.76
N LEU A 767 28.12 -9.69 -19.23
CA LEU A 767 27.10 -8.98 -19.99
C LEU A 767 27.01 -7.51 -19.57
N HIS A 768 27.17 -6.59 -20.49
CA HIS A 768 27.07 -5.15 -20.26
C HIS A 768 26.35 -4.45 -21.42
N GLY A 769 26.12 -3.14 -21.31
CA GLY A 769 25.39 -2.37 -22.33
C GLY A 769 25.94 -2.45 -23.74
N GLY A 770 27.25 -2.64 -23.91
CA GLY A 770 27.89 -2.81 -25.21
C GLY A 770 27.82 -4.21 -25.82
N THR A 771 27.24 -5.20 -25.11
CA THR A 771 27.11 -6.59 -25.65
C THR A 771 26.00 -6.59 -26.73
N PRO A 772 26.29 -7.07 -27.95
CA PRO A 772 25.31 -7.14 -29.03
C PRO A 772 24.07 -7.98 -28.65
N VAL A 773 22.90 -7.59 -29.12
CA VAL A 773 21.59 -8.19 -28.74
C VAL A 773 21.56 -9.71 -29.04
N GLY A 774 22.06 -10.13 -30.19
CA GLY A 774 22.15 -11.55 -30.56
C GLY A 774 23.00 -12.38 -29.58
N LYS A 775 24.15 -11.84 -29.16
CA LYS A 775 25.06 -12.51 -28.21
C LYS A 775 24.47 -12.62 -26.78
N ARG A 776 23.57 -11.69 -26.40
CA ARG A 776 22.92 -11.74 -25.09
C ARG A 776 22.10 -13.01 -24.88
N LYS A 777 21.34 -13.42 -25.91
CA LYS A 777 20.53 -14.65 -25.82
C LYS A 777 21.39 -15.89 -25.63
N GLU A 778 22.48 -15.95 -26.37
CA GLU A 778 23.44 -17.06 -26.28
C GLU A 778 24.08 -17.16 -24.89
N LEU A 779 24.53 -16.02 -24.33
CA LEU A 779 25.13 -15.96 -23.00
C LEU A 779 24.13 -16.42 -21.93
N VAL A 780 22.87 -15.97 -22.00
CA VAL A 780 21.82 -16.39 -21.07
C VAL A 780 21.56 -17.89 -21.21
N ARG A 781 21.41 -18.41 -22.43
CA ARG A 781 21.21 -19.85 -22.67
C ARG A 781 22.38 -20.66 -22.10
N ARG A 782 23.62 -20.26 -22.38
CA ARG A 782 24.82 -20.92 -21.88
C ARG A 782 24.84 -20.92 -20.34
N PHE A 783 24.52 -19.82 -19.68
CA PHE A 783 24.45 -19.78 -18.21
C PHE A 783 23.38 -20.71 -17.63
N GLN A 784 22.23 -20.81 -18.28
CA GLN A 784 21.12 -21.64 -17.83
C GLN A 784 21.38 -23.16 -18.05
N GLU A 785 21.95 -23.53 -19.19
CA GLU A 785 22.06 -24.92 -19.63
C GLU A 785 23.44 -25.58 -19.33
N ASP A 786 24.49 -24.76 -19.30
CA ASP A 786 25.86 -25.24 -19.12
C ASP A 786 26.22 -25.26 -17.63
N GLU A 787 26.31 -26.45 -17.03
CA GLU A 787 26.66 -26.65 -15.63
C GLU A 787 28.10 -26.21 -15.29
N LEU A 788 28.97 -26.13 -16.27
CA LEU A 788 30.37 -25.74 -16.11
C LEU A 788 30.57 -24.22 -16.02
N THR A 789 29.53 -23.42 -16.28
CA THR A 789 29.54 -21.97 -16.17
C THR A 789 29.14 -21.53 -14.75
N PRO A 790 30.09 -21.15 -13.83
CA PRO A 790 29.78 -20.99 -12.42
C PRO A 790 29.24 -19.61 -12.06
N TYR A 791 29.59 -18.55 -12.79
CA TYR A 791 29.16 -17.20 -12.48
C TYR A 791 28.86 -16.38 -13.73
N PHE A 792 28.04 -15.31 -13.52
CA PHE A 792 27.72 -14.33 -14.55
C PHE A 792 27.83 -12.94 -13.98
N VAL A 793 28.75 -12.12 -14.54
CA VAL A 793 28.91 -10.72 -14.16
C VAL A 793 28.10 -9.84 -15.09
N LEU A 794 27.22 -9.01 -14.50
CA LEU A 794 26.27 -8.18 -15.26
C LEU A 794 26.35 -6.72 -14.83
N SER A 795 26.29 -5.80 -15.81
CA SER A 795 26.02 -4.43 -15.44
C SER A 795 24.52 -4.26 -15.12
N LEU A 796 24.17 -3.51 -14.04
CA LEU A 796 22.78 -3.34 -13.56
C LEU A 796 21.83 -2.91 -14.68
N LYS A 797 22.22 -1.96 -15.52
CA LYS A 797 21.42 -1.50 -16.67
C LYS A 797 21.18 -2.58 -17.74
N ALA A 798 22.15 -3.46 -17.97
CA ALA A 798 22.02 -4.57 -18.92
C ALA A 798 21.28 -5.76 -18.30
N GLY A 799 21.47 -6.01 -17.02
CA GLY A 799 20.76 -7.03 -16.25
C GLY A 799 19.27 -6.71 -16.04
N GLY A 800 18.87 -5.43 -16.10
CA GLY A 800 17.48 -4.98 -16.01
C GLY A 800 16.58 -5.39 -17.19
N ALA A 801 17.10 -6.00 -18.23
CA ALA A 801 16.42 -6.26 -19.50
C ALA A 801 15.77 -7.64 -19.61
N GLY A 802 14.78 -7.99 -18.77
CA GLY A 802 13.89 -9.15 -19.00
C GLY A 802 14.55 -10.54 -19.04
N LEU A 803 15.79 -10.68 -18.55
CA LEU A 803 16.54 -11.92 -18.58
C LEU A 803 15.94 -12.94 -17.59
N ASN A 804 16.05 -14.23 -17.92
CA ASN A 804 15.74 -15.34 -17.03
C ASN A 804 17.06 -16.00 -16.60
N LEU A 805 17.40 -15.94 -15.30
CA LEU A 805 18.68 -16.42 -14.75
C LEU A 805 18.46 -17.31 -13.49
N THR A 806 17.43 -18.15 -13.54
CA THR A 806 17.01 -19.02 -12.44
C THR A 806 17.99 -20.14 -12.09
N ALA A 807 19.03 -20.36 -12.90
CA ALA A 807 20.10 -21.31 -12.55
C ALA A 807 20.96 -20.82 -11.36
N ALA A 808 20.92 -19.51 -11.03
CA ALA A 808 21.68 -18.95 -9.92
C ALA A 808 20.92 -19.05 -8.59
N SER A 809 21.58 -19.46 -7.53
CA SER A 809 21.13 -19.45 -6.14
C SER A 809 21.76 -18.30 -5.32
N HIS A 810 22.81 -17.65 -5.83
CA HIS A 810 23.48 -16.52 -5.20
C HIS A 810 23.43 -15.29 -6.09
N VAL A 811 23.09 -14.15 -5.50
CA VAL A 811 23.09 -12.84 -6.15
C VAL A 811 23.92 -11.88 -5.32
N VAL A 812 24.94 -11.25 -5.94
CA VAL A 812 25.77 -10.25 -5.30
C VAL A 812 25.53 -8.89 -5.95
N HIS A 813 25.11 -7.91 -5.17
CA HIS A 813 25.13 -6.51 -5.54
C HIS A 813 26.47 -5.94 -5.07
N PHE A 814 27.43 -5.85 -5.98
CA PHE A 814 28.81 -5.44 -5.68
C PHE A 814 28.92 -3.96 -5.27
N ASP A 815 28.01 -3.13 -5.79
CA ASP A 815 27.86 -1.74 -5.41
C ASP A 815 26.38 -1.37 -5.25
N ARG A 816 26.08 -0.49 -4.30
CA ARG A 816 24.72 -0.03 -4.01
C ARG A 816 24.20 0.94 -5.05
N TRP A 817 22.95 0.80 -5.44
CA TRP A 817 22.27 1.77 -6.28
C TRP A 817 21.39 2.70 -5.46
N TRP A 818 21.22 3.96 -5.92
CA TRP A 818 20.40 4.98 -5.24
C TRP A 818 18.91 4.61 -5.18
N ASN A 819 18.44 3.82 -6.15
CA ASN A 819 17.07 3.33 -6.23
C ASN A 819 17.03 1.82 -5.98
N PRO A 820 16.52 1.36 -4.82
CA PRO A 820 16.45 -0.05 -4.47
C PRO A 820 15.58 -0.87 -5.42
N ALA A 821 14.61 -0.25 -6.12
CA ALA A 821 13.79 -0.95 -7.11
C ALA A 821 14.63 -1.54 -8.25
N VAL A 822 15.72 -0.89 -8.65
CA VAL A 822 16.64 -1.40 -9.69
C VAL A 822 17.42 -2.62 -9.19
N GLU A 823 17.88 -2.63 -7.94
CA GLU A 823 18.52 -3.79 -7.30
C GLU A 823 17.53 -4.96 -7.19
N ASN A 824 16.31 -4.70 -6.71
CA ASN A 824 15.26 -5.71 -6.62
C ASN A 824 14.91 -6.27 -8.01
N GLN A 825 14.84 -5.43 -9.04
CA GLN A 825 14.64 -5.84 -10.42
C GLN A 825 15.76 -6.77 -10.91
N ALA A 826 17.00 -6.52 -10.56
CA ALA A 826 18.13 -7.38 -10.90
C ALA A 826 18.07 -8.72 -10.14
N THR A 827 17.77 -8.71 -8.85
CA THR A 827 17.56 -9.90 -8.02
C THR A 827 16.42 -10.78 -8.58
N ASP A 828 15.33 -10.19 -9.04
CA ASP A 828 14.17 -10.87 -9.62
C ASP A 828 14.47 -11.62 -10.92
N ARG A 829 15.69 -11.52 -11.47
CA ARG A 829 16.16 -12.37 -12.59
C ARG A 829 16.49 -13.78 -12.13
N ALA A 830 16.97 -13.95 -10.90
CA ALA A 830 17.21 -15.23 -10.26
C ALA A 830 15.98 -15.72 -9.48
N PHE A 831 15.30 -14.81 -8.75
CA PHE A 831 14.14 -15.14 -7.93
C PHE A 831 12.83 -14.96 -8.72
N ARG A 832 12.47 -15.97 -9.50
CA ARG A 832 11.22 -16.00 -10.30
C ARG A 832 10.74 -17.43 -10.54
N ILE A 833 9.56 -17.59 -11.14
CA ILE A 833 8.98 -18.89 -11.50
C ILE A 833 10.03 -19.72 -12.30
N GLY A 834 10.24 -20.95 -11.87
CA GLY A 834 11.27 -21.85 -12.37
C GLY A 834 12.54 -21.87 -11.52
N GLN A 835 12.60 -21.11 -10.43
CA GLN A 835 13.62 -21.26 -9.39
C GLN A 835 13.25 -22.42 -8.48
N HIS A 836 14.21 -23.32 -8.21
CA HIS A 836 14.04 -24.50 -7.39
C HIS A 836 14.94 -24.49 -6.13
N ARG A 837 15.79 -23.48 -5.99
CA ARG A 837 16.72 -23.34 -4.86
C ARG A 837 16.47 -22.02 -4.14
N ASN A 838 16.70 -21.95 -2.84
CA ASN A 838 16.67 -20.70 -2.09
C ASN A 838 17.66 -19.71 -2.69
N VAL A 839 17.27 -18.45 -2.76
CA VAL A 839 18.10 -17.38 -3.33
C VAL A 839 18.69 -16.54 -2.21
N LEU A 840 20.02 -16.55 -2.10
CA LEU A 840 20.78 -15.73 -1.18
C LEU A 840 21.26 -14.46 -1.91
N VAL A 841 20.84 -13.30 -1.39
CA VAL A 841 21.19 -11.99 -1.96
C VAL A 841 22.16 -11.28 -1.03
N HIS A 842 23.35 -11.00 -1.52
CA HIS A 842 24.40 -10.28 -0.79
C HIS A 842 24.48 -8.83 -1.30
N LYS A 843 24.19 -7.87 -0.42
CA LYS A 843 24.28 -6.44 -0.72
C LYS A 843 25.55 -5.89 -0.07
N PHE A 844 26.55 -5.53 -0.87
CA PHE A 844 27.81 -5.00 -0.35
C PHE A 844 27.69 -3.54 0.07
N VAL A 845 28.17 -3.22 1.26
CA VAL A 845 28.17 -1.89 1.84
C VAL A 845 29.50 -1.62 2.51
N CYS A 846 30.25 -0.61 2.05
CA CYS A 846 31.47 -0.18 2.73
C CYS A 846 31.12 0.66 3.97
N ARG A 847 31.48 0.16 5.16
CA ARG A 847 31.20 0.86 6.43
C ARG A 847 31.90 2.22 6.51
N GLY A 848 31.23 3.16 7.18
CA GLY A 848 31.76 4.51 7.41
C GLY A 848 31.91 5.37 6.16
N THR A 849 31.39 4.93 5.01
CA THR A 849 31.50 5.65 3.73
C THR A 849 30.14 6.19 3.28
N ILE A 850 30.13 6.82 2.11
CA ILE A 850 28.91 7.24 1.43
C ILE A 850 27.93 6.07 1.20
N GLU A 851 28.41 4.83 0.97
CA GLU A 851 27.53 3.67 0.75
C GLU A 851 26.73 3.30 2.00
N ASP A 852 27.35 3.37 3.17
CA ASP A 852 26.71 3.15 4.45
C ASP A 852 25.62 4.22 4.73
N LYS A 853 25.97 5.48 4.49
CA LYS A 853 25.02 6.59 4.65
C LYS A 853 23.89 6.56 3.63
N ILE A 854 24.14 6.13 2.39
CA ILE A 854 23.11 5.89 1.39
C ILE A 854 22.18 4.77 1.85
N ASP A 855 22.74 3.69 2.37
CA ASP A 855 21.96 2.55 2.87
C ASP A 855 21.01 2.99 4.00
N GLN A 856 21.53 3.72 5.00
CA GLN A 856 20.72 4.32 6.07
C GLN A 856 19.64 5.28 5.55
N LEU A 857 19.96 6.08 4.53
CA LEU A 857 19.00 6.98 3.88
C LEU A 857 17.92 6.20 3.12
N ILE A 858 18.26 5.12 2.43
CA ILE A 858 17.32 4.23 1.76
C ILE A 858 16.38 3.62 2.81
N GLU A 859 16.90 3.12 3.92
CA GLU A 859 16.13 2.55 5.02
C GLU A 859 15.19 3.58 5.67
N SER A 860 15.71 4.75 6.00
CA SER A 860 14.89 5.83 6.59
C SER A 860 13.78 6.28 5.66
N LYS A 861 14.03 6.26 4.34
CA LYS A 861 13.04 6.62 3.32
C LYS A 861 12.06 5.51 3.02
N GLN A 862 12.49 4.25 3.03
CA GLN A 862 11.58 3.12 2.97
C GLN A 862 10.62 3.12 4.16
N ARG A 863 11.09 3.50 5.35
CA ARG A 863 10.26 3.78 6.53
C ARG A 863 9.28 4.94 6.28
N LEU A 864 9.73 6.02 5.64
CA LEU A 864 8.88 7.17 5.27
C LEU A 864 7.90 6.86 4.14
N VAL A 865 8.29 6.09 3.13
CA VAL A 865 7.41 5.64 2.03
C VAL A 865 6.37 4.64 2.56
N ASN A 866 6.71 3.82 3.53
CA ASN A 866 5.74 2.97 4.23
C ASN A 866 4.85 3.79 5.20
N ASN A 867 5.33 4.92 5.72
CA ASN A 867 4.59 5.78 6.65
C ASN A 867 3.90 6.97 5.98
N VAL A 868 4.43 7.49 4.88
CA VAL A 868 3.89 8.66 4.20
C VAL A 868 4.07 8.47 2.71
N LEU A 869 2.96 8.45 1.98
CA LEU A 869 2.92 8.68 0.54
C LEU A 869 3.38 10.12 0.18
N GLU A 870 4.31 10.66 0.92
CA GLU A 870 4.93 11.93 0.62
C GLU A 870 6.16 11.75 -0.22
N GLY A 871 5.92 12.25 -1.37
CA GLY A 871 6.71 12.57 -2.45
C GLY A 871 8.17 12.87 -2.27
N SER A 872 8.82 12.68 -3.39
CA SER A 872 10.16 13.09 -3.77
C SER A 872 11.29 12.43 -3.02
N ALA A 873 11.57 11.23 -3.42
CA ALA A 873 12.90 10.79 -3.08
C ALA A 873 13.64 10.07 -4.21
N GLU A 874 13.78 10.70 -5.34
CA GLU A 874 15.14 10.82 -5.82
C GLU A 874 15.85 11.64 -4.74
N LEU A 875 16.90 11.07 -4.14
CA LEU A 875 17.81 11.85 -3.31
C LEU A 875 18.25 13.04 -4.18
N ASN A 876 17.66 14.20 -3.95
CA ASN A 876 18.12 15.43 -4.58
C ASN A 876 19.42 15.85 -3.86
N LEU A 877 20.40 14.95 -3.90
CA LEU A 877 21.74 15.17 -3.34
C LEU A 877 22.35 16.47 -3.88
N THR A 878 21.91 16.86 -5.09
CA THR A 878 22.33 18.12 -5.71
C THR A 878 21.65 19.36 -5.10
N GLU A 879 20.59 19.20 -4.31
CA GLU A 879 19.88 20.29 -3.62
C GLU A 879 20.26 20.39 -2.13
N MET A 880 21.08 19.47 -1.61
CA MET A 880 21.61 19.53 -0.25
C MET A 880 22.55 20.74 -0.10
N SER A 881 22.58 21.34 1.10
CA SER A 881 23.58 22.34 1.45
C SER A 881 24.99 21.72 1.46
N ASP A 882 26.01 22.54 1.28
CA ASP A 882 27.43 22.07 1.25
C ASP A 882 27.79 21.35 2.55
N LYS A 883 27.32 21.86 3.69
CA LYS A 883 27.49 21.18 4.99
C LYS A 883 26.84 19.80 5.04
N GLN A 884 25.61 19.69 4.62
CA GLN A 884 24.91 18.39 4.57
C GLN A 884 25.57 17.41 3.60
N LEU A 885 26.09 17.91 2.48
CA LEU A 885 26.79 17.08 1.51
C LEU A 885 28.14 16.60 2.05
N LEU A 886 28.92 17.48 2.68
CA LEU A 886 30.18 17.12 3.32
C LEU A 886 29.96 16.13 4.48
N ASP A 887 28.93 16.34 5.30
CA ASP A 887 28.52 15.37 6.33
C ASP A 887 28.13 14.01 5.74
N LEU A 888 27.48 14.00 4.57
CA LEU A 888 27.09 12.77 3.87
C LEU A 888 28.32 11.99 3.35
N VAL A 889 29.34 12.65 2.84
CA VAL A 889 30.52 12.01 2.26
C VAL A 889 31.70 11.85 3.26
N ALA A 890 31.61 12.45 4.46
CA ALA A 890 32.66 12.35 5.47
C ALA A 890 32.95 10.88 5.81
N LEU A 891 34.22 10.51 5.89
CA LEU A 891 34.68 9.17 6.24
C LEU A 891 34.69 9.00 7.76
N ASP A 892 33.99 8.02 8.28
CA ASP A 892 34.11 7.56 9.66
C ASP A 892 35.23 6.51 9.73
N MET A 893 36.39 6.94 10.11
CA MET A 893 37.61 6.09 10.20
C MET A 893 37.44 4.94 11.18
N ARG A 894 36.69 5.12 12.28
CA ARG A 894 36.46 4.05 13.27
C ARG A 894 35.58 2.95 12.70
N ALA A 895 34.47 3.33 12.07
CA ALA A 895 33.57 2.39 11.43
C ALA A 895 34.19 1.74 10.18
N ALA A 896 35.05 2.45 9.44
CA ALA A 896 35.69 1.94 8.22
C ALA A 896 36.80 0.90 8.46
N GLN A 897 37.36 0.82 9.68
CA GLN A 897 38.48 -0.06 10.05
C GLN A 897 38.12 -1.15 11.06
N GLN A 898 36.93 -1.11 11.68
CA GLN A 898 36.52 -2.15 12.64
C GLN A 898 36.06 -3.42 11.92
N ASP A 899 36.68 -4.54 12.30
CA ASP A 899 36.20 -5.89 11.93
C ASP A 899 34.79 -6.13 12.47
N ALA A 900 33.96 -6.80 11.66
CA ALA A 900 32.58 -7.12 11.98
C ALA A 900 32.48 -8.32 12.92
#